data_0c2245de2b162f6cd7e33531139fbb69
#
_entry.id   0c2245de2b162f6cd7e33531139fbb69
#
_cell.length_a   1.000
_cell.length_b   1.000
_cell.length_c   1.000
_cell.angle_alpha   90.00
_cell.angle_beta   90.00
_cell.angle_gamma   90.00
#
_symmetry.space_group_name_H-M   'P 1'
#
loop_
_entity.id
_entity.type
_entity.pdbx_description
1 polymer ?
#
loop_
_entity_poly.entity_id
_entity_poly.type
_entity_poly.pdbx_seq_one_letter_code
_entity_poly.pdbx_strand_id
1 'polypeptide(L)'
;MADSLASQIITAIGGPENVRSLTHCATRLRFELADASKVDQNALEHMKGVLGAVPQSGDRFQVVIGGGVATVYENIMHLPEMANAGAASASGEGQKSNADVKAEARSKARGKVAWLDSFFEYLADSFRPILGVLLGASIIIALVNLLISLNVIPNDEASAGWVFVKAIWKGVFYFLPIMVAYNAAKKLKVDPWLGGAIMAILMTPQFTSLIDAKTTTCVENAALGTKSCTANIFGIPMALSDYSGNVFVPLLMAAVLALVYHGLKKIIPESVQLVFVPFFCMIIVGALTAFIIGPIGVWVGNGLGVGLAWMNTHAPFIFAIIIPLLYPFLVPLGLHWPLNALMLMNIQTLGYDFIQGPMGVWNFACFGATAGVLFIAVRDKDKDMRQTALGALAAGLLGGVSEPSLYGIHLRYKLVYKRMLVGCGLGGVVIAVLGWLFPSVTAAGQTVHGVTTTAFAFTSLLTIPVFDQMWVYAVSIAVSFLTSFFLIITFDYRTPEQKAEVLARAAADQKAAAPAVEAKEAAPAATTATATATATKTETPAAAAAATTVVNAPVAGHVIALDETGDPVFASRALGEGVGIQPTDSEVVAPVSGVLQTVAETGHAFGIKTDDGVEVLVHVGIDTVKMNGEGFAVKVKADERVNAGDPLVSVDFAKVKDAGYSTTTLMTVLNTAALTSVTPKTGIDVKAGDEVIDIQR
;
A
#
# COMPACT_ATOMS: atom_id res chain seq x y z
N MET A 1 30.58 19.20 15.11
CA MET A 1 29.75 18.25 14.34
C MET A 1 28.45 18.98 14.09
N ALA A 2 28.03 19.13 12.83
CA ALA A 2 26.74 19.75 12.56
C ALA A 2 25.66 18.86 13.17
N ASP A 3 24.82 19.44 14.04
CA ASP A 3 23.71 18.72 14.65
C ASP A 3 22.80 18.18 13.51
N SER A 4 22.53 16.87 13.54
CA SER A 4 21.66 16.26 12.55
C SER A 4 20.23 16.80 12.71
N LEU A 5 19.43 16.83 11.62
CA LEU A 5 18.01 17.21 11.69
C LEU A 5 17.28 16.45 12.82
N ALA A 6 17.63 15.20 13.00
CA ALA A 6 17.09 14.37 14.08
C ALA A 6 17.36 14.93 15.48
N SER A 7 18.62 15.35 15.77
CA SER A 7 19.02 15.94 17.05
C SER A 7 18.35 17.31 17.27
N GLN A 8 18.28 18.13 16.22
CA GLN A 8 17.61 19.42 16.28
C GLN A 8 16.11 19.29 16.61
N ILE A 9 15.41 18.34 15.98
CA ILE A 9 13.99 18.06 16.27
C ILE A 9 13.81 17.66 17.73
N ILE A 10 14.64 16.75 18.25
CA ILE A 10 14.53 16.30 19.64
C ILE A 10 14.81 17.44 20.62
N THR A 11 15.79 18.30 20.32
CA THR A 11 16.07 19.48 21.15
C THR A 11 14.87 20.43 21.17
N ALA A 12 14.27 20.72 20.01
CA ALA A 12 13.14 21.63 19.88
C ALA A 12 11.83 21.07 20.48
N ILE A 13 11.71 19.75 20.59
CA ILE A 13 10.58 19.08 21.28
C ILE A 13 10.70 19.14 22.81
N GLY A 14 11.80 19.70 23.33
CA GLY A 14 12.05 19.80 24.77
C GLY A 14 12.96 18.70 25.33
N GLY A 15 13.72 18.05 24.44
CA GLY A 15 14.70 17.02 24.79
C GLY A 15 14.13 15.60 24.83
N PRO A 16 15.02 14.58 24.88
CA PRO A 16 14.62 13.17 24.86
C PRO A 16 13.75 12.76 26.06
N GLU A 17 13.92 13.42 27.20
CA GLU A 17 13.13 13.15 28.43
C GLU A 17 11.67 13.63 28.28
N ASN A 18 11.39 14.55 27.35
CA ASN A 18 10.04 15.02 27.06
C ASN A 18 9.29 14.08 26.13
N VAL A 19 9.94 13.15 25.45
CA VAL A 19 9.33 12.20 24.53
C VAL A 19 8.89 10.94 25.24
N ARG A 20 7.58 10.75 25.40
CA ARG A 20 6.97 9.51 25.92
C ARG A 20 6.86 8.44 24.84
N SER A 21 6.42 8.83 23.66
CA SER A 21 6.37 7.94 22.50
C SER A 21 6.58 8.72 21.22
N LEU A 22 7.15 8.06 20.21
CA LEU A 22 7.32 8.58 18.87
C LEU A 22 6.87 7.55 17.85
N THR A 23 5.96 7.96 16.98
CA THR A 23 5.49 7.17 15.84
C THR A 23 5.52 8.03 14.59
N HIS A 24 5.34 7.45 13.41
CA HIS A 24 5.21 8.22 12.19
C HIS A 24 4.13 7.65 11.26
N CYS A 25 3.55 8.50 10.43
CA CYS A 25 2.77 8.09 9.26
C CYS A 25 3.58 8.34 7.97
N ALA A 26 2.95 8.38 6.81
CA ALA A 26 3.63 8.59 5.53
C ALA A 26 4.39 9.92 5.42
N THR A 27 3.99 10.96 6.17
CA THR A 27 4.54 12.31 6.04
C THR A 27 4.86 13.01 7.36
N ARG A 28 4.47 12.46 8.53
CA ARG A 28 4.55 13.15 9.83
C ARG A 28 5.13 12.29 10.91
N LEU A 29 5.99 12.86 11.74
CA LEU A 29 6.35 12.34 13.05
C LEU A 29 5.23 12.68 14.04
N ARG A 30 4.88 11.75 14.91
CA ARG A 30 3.84 11.93 15.93
C ARG A 30 4.45 11.67 17.29
N PHE A 31 4.56 12.71 18.08
CA PHE A 31 5.08 12.68 19.43
C PHE A 31 3.96 12.64 20.45
N GLU A 32 4.08 11.79 21.46
CA GLU A 32 3.42 11.93 22.74
C GLU A 32 4.47 12.45 23.72
N LEU A 33 4.18 13.59 24.35
CA LEU A 33 5.13 14.31 25.17
C LEU A 33 4.80 14.15 26.66
N ALA A 34 5.77 14.40 27.50
CA ALA A 34 5.55 14.52 28.94
C ALA A 34 4.87 15.86 29.27
N ASP A 35 5.25 16.90 28.52
CA ASP A 35 4.78 18.28 28.70
C ASP A 35 4.89 19.02 27.36
N ALA A 36 3.76 19.27 26.71
CA ALA A 36 3.72 19.96 25.42
C ALA A 36 4.13 21.45 25.51
N SER A 37 4.14 22.06 26.72
CA SER A 37 4.56 23.46 26.90
C SER A 37 6.07 23.66 26.72
N LYS A 38 6.86 22.59 26.73
CA LYS A 38 8.31 22.62 26.50
C LYS A 38 8.71 22.63 25.02
N VAL A 39 7.75 22.49 24.11
CA VAL A 39 8.02 22.48 22.67
C VAL A 39 8.29 23.90 22.18
N ASP A 40 9.44 24.09 21.56
CA ASP A 40 9.73 25.30 20.80
C ASP A 40 9.17 25.14 19.37
N GLN A 41 7.87 25.46 19.23
CA GLN A 41 7.18 25.36 17.94
C GLN A 41 7.81 26.25 16.89
N ASN A 42 8.27 27.45 17.28
CA ASN A 42 8.87 28.39 16.37
C ASN A 42 10.20 27.86 15.81
N ALA A 43 11.03 27.24 16.65
CA ALA A 43 12.26 26.58 16.20
C ALA A 43 11.98 25.43 15.22
N LEU A 44 10.93 24.63 15.46
CA LEU A 44 10.53 23.54 14.56
C LEU A 44 10.03 24.04 13.21
N GLU A 45 9.22 25.08 13.19
CA GLU A 45 8.65 25.66 11.96
C GLU A 45 9.70 26.30 11.04
N HIS A 46 10.80 26.81 11.63
CA HIS A 46 11.92 27.41 10.89
C HIS A 46 13.07 26.43 10.61
N MET A 47 12.93 25.16 11.00
CA MET A 47 13.97 24.16 10.85
C MET A 47 14.02 23.59 9.44
N LYS A 48 15.18 23.68 8.78
CA LYS A 48 15.37 23.15 7.43
C LYS A 48 15.13 21.64 7.39
N GLY A 49 14.10 21.21 6.66
CA GLY A 49 13.69 19.78 6.55
C GLY A 49 12.43 19.44 7.36
N VAL A 50 11.88 20.38 8.12
CA VAL A 50 10.55 20.33 8.73
C VAL A 50 9.60 21.15 7.88
N LEU A 51 8.46 20.58 7.51
CA LEU A 51 7.43 21.22 6.69
C LEU A 51 6.31 21.84 7.52
N GLY A 52 6.32 21.64 8.83
CA GLY A 52 5.38 22.24 9.76
C GLY A 52 5.38 21.54 11.10
N ALA A 53 4.91 22.24 12.13
CA ALA A 53 4.83 21.79 13.52
C ALA A 53 3.41 22.03 14.03
N VAL A 54 2.67 20.96 14.35
CA VAL A 54 1.23 21.01 14.63
C VAL A 54 0.95 20.49 16.04
N PRO A 55 0.58 21.35 17.00
CA PRO A 55 0.11 20.91 18.30
C PRO A 55 -1.21 20.14 18.16
N GLN A 56 -1.39 19.11 18.98
CA GLN A 56 -2.60 18.31 19.05
C GLN A 56 -3.22 18.41 20.44
N SER A 57 -4.46 17.98 20.60
CA SER A 57 -5.12 17.99 21.89
C SER A 57 -4.36 17.13 22.94
N GLY A 58 -4.13 17.69 24.14
CA GLY A 58 -3.31 17.08 25.18
C GLY A 58 -1.81 17.21 24.89
N ASP A 59 -1.00 16.32 25.47
CA ASP A 59 0.46 16.33 25.30
C ASP A 59 0.93 15.66 23.99
N ARG A 60 0.18 15.82 22.90
CA ARG A 60 0.51 15.28 21.57
C ARG A 60 0.96 16.36 20.61
N PHE A 61 2.00 16.06 19.84
CA PHE A 61 2.58 17.00 18.89
C PHE A 61 2.95 16.30 17.58
N GLN A 62 2.77 16.96 16.45
CA GLN A 62 3.13 16.42 15.14
C GLN A 62 4.15 17.32 14.45
N VAL A 63 5.20 16.69 13.89
CA VAL A 63 6.19 17.37 13.04
C VAL A 63 6.05 16.82 11.63
N VAL A 64 5.73 17.68 10.69
CA VAL A 64 5.52 17.33 9.27
C VAL A 64 6.87 17.33 8.57
N ILE A 65 7.28 16.17 8.02
CA ILE A 65 8.57 15.97 7.34
C ILE A 65 8.37 15.73 5.83
N GLY A 66 7.18 15.26 5.43
CA GLY A 66 6.96 14.83 4.05
C GLY A 66 7.51 13.43 3.75
N GLY A 67 7.85 13.15 2.49
CA GLY A 67 8.26 11.82 2.03
C GLY A 67 9.51 11.22 2.70
N GLY A 68 10.34 12.06 3.33
CA GLY A 68 11.54 11.63 4.07
C GLY A 68 11.31 11.24 5.51
N VAL A 69 10.06 11.19 5.99
CA VAL A 69 9.71 10.96 7.40
C VAL A 69 10.27 9.65 7.97
N ALA A 70 10.28 8.58 7.20
CA ALA A 70 10.79 7.29 7.65
C ALA A 70 12.29 7.35 7.97
N THR A 71 13.08 8.03 7.13
CA THR A 71 14.52 8.23 7.35
C THR A 71 14.78 9.11 8.58
N VAL A 72 14.00 10.19 8.74
CA VAL A 72 14.16 11.07 9.92
C VAL A 72 13.75 10.34 11.20
N TYR A 73 12.69 9.56 11.16
CA TYR A 73 12.27 8.70 12.28
C TYR A 73 13.36 7.70 12.67
N GLU A 74 13.95 6.98 11.71
CA GLU A 74 15.05 6.05 11.96
C GLU A 74 16.26 6.78 12.57
N ASN A 75 16.62 7.94 12.02
CA ASN A 75 17.72 8.74 12.55
C ASN A 75 17.48 9.20 14.00
N ILE A 76 16.23 9.60 14.34
CA ILE A 76 15.86 9.95 15.72
C ILE A 76 15.99 8.72 16.64
N MET A 77 15.48 7.58 16.21
CA MET A 77 15.54 6.33 17.02
C MET A 77 16.96 5.79 17.20
N HIS A 78 17.90 6.19 16.35
CA HIS A 78 19.32 5.84 16.48
C HIS A 78 20.14 6.87 17.26
N LEU A 79 19.56 7.97 17.73
CA LEU A 79 20.26 8.92 18.58
C LEU A 79 20.61 8.24 19.92
N PRO A 80 21.87 8.35 20.41
CA PRO A 80 22.26 7.78 21.71
C PRO A 80 21.39 8.28 22.87
N GLU A 81 20.89 9.51 22.76
CA GLU A 81 20.03 10.19 23.73
C GLU A 81 18.62 9.59 23.78
N MET A 82 18.15 8.99 22.68
CA MET A 82 16.85 8.34 22.58
C MET A 82 16.86 6.86 23.01
N ALA A 83 18.04 6.27 23.21
CA ALA A 83 18.17 4.87 23.64
C ALA A 83 17.52 4.59 25.02
N ASN A 84 17.42 5.60 25.87
CA ASN A 84 16.78 5.52 27.19
C ASN A 84 15.33 6.04 27.21
N ALA A 85 14.91 6.85 26.23
CA ALA A 85 13.55 7.39 26.13
C ALA A 85 12.51 6.28 25.83
N GLY A 86 12.91 5.20 25.16
CA GLY A 86 12.06 4.03 24.92
C GLY A 86 11.83 3.10 26.12
N ALA A 87 12.67 3.18 27.16
CA ALA A 87 12.58 2.30 28.32
C ALA A 87 11.57 2.79 29.38
N ALA A 88 11.25 4.08 29.40
CA ALA A 88 10.27 4.67 30.33
C ALA A 88 8.81 4.48 29.88
N SER A 89 8.58 4.07 28.64
CA SER A 89 7.24 3.96 28.01
C SER A 89 6.54 2.62 28.27
N ALA A 90 7.09 1.74 29.09
CA ALA A 90 6.49 0.42 29.37
C ALA A 90 5.29 0.45 30.37
N SER A 91 4.85 1.62 30.83
CA SER A 91 3.77 1.76 31.81
C SER A 91 2.63 2.72 31.45
N GLY A 92 2.55 3.19 30.21
CA GLY A 92 1.44 3.99 29.71
C GLY A 92 0.78 3.31 28.52
N GLU A 93 -0.54 3.08 28.55
CA GLU A 93 -1.36 2.46 27.51
C GLU A 93 -1.48 3.34 26.24
N GLY A 94 -0.36 3.62 25.59
CA GLY A 94 -0.34 4.17 24.23
C GLY A 94 -0.55 3.05 23.21
N GLN A 95 -1.38 3.25 22.18
CA GLN A 95 -1.59 2.27 21.12
C GLN A 95 -0.26 1.92 20.45
N LYS A 96 0.18 0.67 20.63
CA LYS A 96 1.40 0.13 20.00
C LYS A 96 1.35 0.29 18.48
N SER A 97 2.47 0.64 17.84
CA SER A 97 2.54 0.68 16.38
C SER A 97 2.31 -0.73 15.78
N ASN A 98 1.95 -0.81 14.50
CA ASN A 98 1.81 -2.12 13.82
C ASN A 98 3.16 -2.89 13.79
N ALA A 99 4.28 -2.17 13.78
CA ALA A 99 5.62 -2.74 13.87
C ALA A 99 5.85 -3.36 15.25
N ASP A 100 5.44 -2.68 16.32
CA ASP A 100 5.58 -3.16 17.70
C ASP A 100 4.69 -4.37 17.97
N VAL A 101 3.44 -4.35 17.49
CA VAL A 101 2.52 -5.49 17.58
C VAL A 101 3.09 -6.71 16.86
N LYS A 102 3.70 -6.49 15.69
CA LYS A 102 4.38 -7.54 14.92
C LYS A 102 5.63 -8.04 15.65
N ALA A 103 6.46 -7.14 16.22
CA ALA A 103 7.65 -7.48 16.99
C ALA A 103 7.29 -8.26 18.24
N GLU A 104 6.25 -7.85 18.97
CA GLU A 104 5.76 -8.56 20.16
C GLU A 104 5.19 -9.94 19.83
N ALA A 105 4.40 -10.06 18.74
CA ALA A 105 3.91 -11.36 18.26
C ALA A 105 5.08 -12.29 17.89
N ARG A 106 6.11 -11.77 17.23
CA ARG A 106 7.33 -12.52 16.89
C ARG A 106 8.15 -12.90 18.12
N SER A 107 8.33 -12.00 19.08
CA SER A 107 9.11 -12.30 20.29
C SER A 107 8.48 -13.40 21.15
N LYS A 108 7.14 -13.43 21.23
CA LYS A 108 6.39 -14.48 21.94
C LYS A 108 6.41 -15.83 21.22
N ALA A 109 6.60 -15.82 19.90
CA ALA A 109 6.55 -17.00 19.05
C ALA A 109 7.92 -17.44 18.54
N ARG A 110 9.01 -16.69 18.83
CA ARG A 110 10.38 -17.12 18.52
C ARG A 110 10.61 -18.52 19.06
N GLY A 111 10.79 -19.45 18.10
CA GLY A 111 11.07 -20.83 18.39
C GLY A 111 12.39 -21.02 19.12
N LYS A 112 12.59 -22.17 19.72
CA LYS A 112 13.84 -22.56 20.37
C LYS A 112 15.02 -22.77 19.40
N VAL A 113 14.80 -22.53 18.08
CA VAL A 113 15.74 -22.88 17.00
C VAL A 113 16.11 -21.64 16.19
N ALA A 114 17.15 -20.95 16.63
CA ALA A 114 17.57 -19.64 16.06
C ALA A 114 17.91 -19.69 14.53
N TRP A 115 18.47 -20.78 14.02
CA TRP A 115 18.80 -20.91 12.59
C TRP A 115 17.54 -20.94 11.69
N LEU A 116 16.46 -21.56 12.21
CA LEU A 116 15.19 -21.66 11.50
C LEU A 116 14.51 -20.29 11.38
N ASP A 117 14.53 -19.52 12.46
CA ASP A 117 14.00 -18.15 12.48
C ASP A 117 14.79 -17.26 11.50
N SER A 118 16.14 -17.39 11.48
CA SER A 118 16.99 -16.65 10.54
C SER A 118 16.75 -17.03 9.09
N PHE A 119 16.49 -18.31 8.82
CA PHE A 119 16.14 -18.78 7.47
C PHE A 119 14.81 -18.19 6.98
N PHE A 120 13.78 -18.21 7.82
CA PHE A 120 12.48 -17.63 7.47
C PHE A 120 12.54 -16.11 7.31
N GLU A 121 13.32 -15.42 8.14
CA GLU A 121 13.58 -13.99 7.98
C GLU A 121 14.28 -13.68 6.66
N TYR A 122 15.32 -14.43 6.33
CA TYR A 122 16.04 -14.33 5.05
C TYR A 122 15.09 -14.50 3.86
N LEU A 123 14.24 -15.51 3.89
CA LEU A 123 13.28 -15.78 2.86
C LEU A 123 12.23 -14.65 2.76
N ALA A 124 11.65 -14.22 3.88
CA ALA A 124 10.67 -13.13 3.92
C ALA A 124 11.25 -11.81 3.38
N ASP A 125 12.48 -11.45 3.77
CA ASP A 125 13.12 -10.21 3.34
C ASP A 125 13.54 -10.24 1.86
N SER A 126 13.74 -11.43 1.28
CA SER A 126 14.00 -11.60 -0.15
C SER A 126 12.75 -11.38 -1.01
N PHE A 127 11.54 -11.61 -0.46
CA PHE A 127 10.26 -11.46 -1.18
C PHE A 127 9.54 -10.13 -0.91
N ARG A 128 9.63 -9.60 0.31
CA ARG A 128 8.87 -8.40 0.69
C ARG A 128 9.04 -7.20 -0.26
N PRO A 129 10.24 -6.87 -0.78
CA PRO A 129 10.40 -5.72 -1.66
C PRO A 129 9.69 -5.85 -3.02
N ILE A 130 9.46 -7.08 -3.50
CA ILE A 130 8.84 -7.33 -4.81
C ILE A 130 7.32 -7.54 -4.76
N LEU A 131 6.73 -7.45 -3.57
CA LEU A 131 5.29 -7.67 -3.35
C LEU A 131 4.39 -6.80 -4.21
N GLY A 132 4.71 -5.50 -4.30
CA GLY A 132 3.93 -4.56 -5.10
C GLY A 132 3.89 -4.96 -6.58
N VAL A 133 5.02 -5.42 -7.11
CA VAL A 133 5.13 -5.88 -8.50
C VAL A 133 4.37 -7.19 -8.72
N LEU A 134 4.49 -8.15 -7.80
CA LEU A 134 3.74 -9.41 -7.85
C LEU A 134 2.23 -9.17 -7.74
N LEU A 135 1.81 -8.27 -6.85
CA LEU A 135 0.41 -7.89 -6.69
C LEU A 135 -0.15 -7.27 -7.99
N GLY A 136 0.58 -6.33 -8.60
CA GLY A 136 0.20 -5.73 -9.87
C GLY A 136 0.04 -6.78 -10.99
N ALA A 137 1.02 -7.68 -11.13
CA ALA A 137 0.94 -8.78 -12.10
C ALA A 137 -0.26 -9.71 -11.84
N SER A 138 -0.55 -10.02 -10.57
CA SER A 138 -1.70 -10.86 -10.18
C SER A 138 -3.04 -10.20 -10.53
N ILE A 139 -3.16 -8.88 -10.38
CA ILE A 139 -4.39 -8.14 -10.78
C ILE A 139 -4.57 -8.20 -12.30
N ILE A 140 -3.49 -8.08 -13.08
CA ILE A 140 -3.56 -8.19 -14.55
C ILE A 140 -4.03 -9.60 -14.95
N ILE A 141 -3.48 -10.65 -14.34
CA ILE A 141 -3.93 -12.04 -14.57
C ILE A 141 -5.42 -12.18 -14.25
N ALA A 142 -5.85 -11.69 -13.08
CA ALA A 142 -7.24 -11.79 -12.65
C ALA A 142 -8.18 -11.07 -13.61
N LEU A 143 -7.82 -9.87 -14.09
CA LEU A 143 -8.60 -9.11 -15.05
C LEU A 143 -8.71 -9.84 -16.38
N VAL A 144 -7.60 -10.35 -16.92
CA VAL A 144 -7.59 -11.11 -18.17
C VAL A 144 -8.48 -12.36 -18.04
N ASN A 145 -8.35 -13.13 -16.95
CA ASN A 145 -9.16 -14.31 -16.74
C ASN A 145 -10.66 -13.99 -16.55
N LEU A 146 -10.97 -12.88 -15.89
CA LEU A 146 -12.34 -12.40 -15.75
C LEU A 146 -12.94 -12.07 -17.12
N LEU A 147 -12.22 -11.33 -17.97
CA LEU A 147 -12.70 -10.97 -19.31
C LEU A 147 -12.86 -12.19 -20.21
N ILE A 148 -11.99 -13.20 -20.08
CA ILE A 148 -12.14 -14.49 -20.77
C ILE A 148 -13.39 -15.22 -20.27
N SER A 149 -13.60 -15.32 -18.95
CA SER A 149 -14.74 -16.03 -18.35
C SER A 149 -16.09 -15.38 -18.70
N LEU A 150 -16.09 -14.06 -18.89
CA LEU A 150 -17.26 -13.29 -19.36
C LEU A 150 -17.45 -13.31 -20.88
N ASN A 151 -16.59 -14.03 -21.63
CA ASN A 151 -16.55 -14.05 -23.09
C ASN A 151 -16.41 -12.66 -23.76
N VAL A 152 -15.83 -11.70 -23.05
CA VAL A 152 -15.52 -10.36 -23.60
C VAL A 152 -14.30 -10.41 -24.52
N ILE A 153 -13.32 -11.25 -24.17
CA ILE A 153 -12.11 -11.49 -24.96
C ILE A 153 -11.95 -13.00 -25.24
N PRO A 154 -11.41 -13.36 -26.40
CA PRO A 154 -11.17 -14.77 -26.72
C PRO A 154 -10.03 -15.33 -25.87
N ASN A 155 -10.12 -16.61 -25.54
CA ASN A 155 -8.98 -17.34 -24.97
C ASN A 155 -7.99 -17.73 -26.09
N ASP A 156 -7.37 -16.75 -26.69
CA ASP A 156 -6.43 -16.92 -27.81
C ASP A 156 -5.00 -16.77 -27.33
N GLU A 157 -4.19 -17.80 -27.59
CA GLU A 157 -2.77 -17.82 -27.23
C GLU A 157 -1.84 -17.50 -28.40
N ALA A 158 -2.39 -17.39 -29.60
CA ALA A 158 -1.61 -17.26 -30.84
C ALA A 158 -1.59 -15.83 -31.38
N SER A 159 -2.61 -15.00 -31.11
CA SER A 159 -2.65 -13.64 -31.66
C SER A 159 -1.62 -12.73 -30.99
N ALA A 160 -0.94 -11.91 -31.78
CA ALA A 160 0.13 -11.02 -31.34
C ALA A 160 -0.31 -10.07 -30.20
N GLY A 161 -1.54 -9.56 -30.25
CA GLY A 161 -2.09 -8.67 -29.22
C GLY A 161 -2.20 -9.35 -27.86
N TRP A 162 -2.75 -10.57 -27.82
CA TRP A 162 -2.88 -11.32 -26.56
C TRP A 162 -1.56 -11.88 -26.06
N VAL A 163 -0.63 -12.25 -26.95
CA VAL A 163 0.75 -12.59 -26.59
C VAL A 163 1.41 -11.41 -25.88
N PHE A 164 1.26 -10.19 -26.41
CA PHE A 164 1.78 -8.98 -25.77
C PHE A 164 1.16 -8.72 -24.39
N VAL A 165 -0.17 -8.77 -24.26
CA VAL A 165 -0.85 -8.59 -22.97
C VAL A 165 -0.38 -9.64 -21.95
N LYS A 166 -0.26 -10.90 -22.36
CA LYS A 166 0.25 -11.97 -21.50
C LYS A 166 1.73 -11.75 -21.13
N ALA A 167 2.54 -11.16 -22.00
CA ALA A 167 3.94 -10.87 -21.71
C ALA A 167 4.12 -9.84 -20.56
N ILE A 168 3.18 -8.91 -20.37
CA ILE A 168 3.23 -7.89 -19.32
C ILE A 168 3.33 -8.53 -17.92
N TRP A 169 2.45 -9.48 -17.62
CA TRP A 169 2.48 -10.16 -16.32
C TRP A 169 3.44 -11.36 -16.29
N LYS A 170 3.58 -12.09 -17.42
CA LYS A 170 4.54 -13.21 -17.52
C LYS A 170 5.96 -12.76 -17.25
N GLY A 171 6.34 -11.55 -17.70
CA GLY A 171 7.68 -11.01 -17.44
C GLY A 171 8.01 -10.92 -15.94
N VAL A 172 7.05 -10.58 -15.10
CA VAL A 172 7.25 -10.51 -13.65
C VAL A 172 7.53 -11.90 -13.06
N PHE A 173 6.72 -12.89 -13.41
CA PHE A 173 6.89 -14.26 -12.88
C PHE A 173 8.06 -14.97 -13.53
N TYR A 174 8.31 -14.77 -14.81
CA TYR A 174 9.44 -15.36 -15.50
C TYR A 174 10.77 -14.89 -14.92
N PHE A 175 10.95 -13.58 -14.70
CA PHE A 175 12.16 -13.00 -14.14
C PHE A 175 12.20 -12.93 -12.61
N LEU A 176 11.21 -13.54 -11.94
CA LEU A 176 11.16 -13.60 -10.48
C LEU A 176 12.48 -14.06 -9.83
N PRO A 177 13.19 -15.07 -10.35
CA PRO A 177 14.45 -15.52 -9.78
C PRO A 177 15.53 -14.42 -9.70
N ILE A 178 15.58 -13.53 -10.70
CA ILE A 178 16.52 -12.40 -10.72
C ILE A 178 16.18 -11.41 -9.60
N MET A 179 14.89 -11.10 -9.43
CA MET A 179 14.42 -10.17 -8.40
C MET A 179 14.66 -10.74 -6.98
N VAL A 180 14.42 -12.04 -6.80
CA VAL A 180 14.68 -12.74 -5.54
C VAL A 180 16.16 -12.76 -5.24
N ALA A 181 17.01 -13.11 -6.22
CA ALA A 181 18.48 -13.12 -6.09
C ALA A 181 19.03 -11.75 -5.69
N TYR A 182 18.52 -10.67 -6.32
CA TYR A 182 18.88 -9.29 -5.99
C TYR A 182 18.61 -8.97 -4.52
N ASN A 183 17.39 -9.24 -4.04
CA ASN A 183 16.99 -8.96 -2.66
C ASN A 183 17.72 -9.86 -1.65
N ALA A 184 17.89 -11.13 -1.98
CA ALA A 184 18.62 -12.09 -1.16
C ALA A 184 20.09 -11.68 -0.97
N ALA A 185 20.77 -11.26 -2.05
CA ALA A 185 22.12 -10.71 -2.00
C ALA A 185 22.18 -9.45 -1.12
N LYS A 186 21.21 -8.52 -1.28
CA LYS A 186 21.08 -7.31 -0.47
C LYS A 186 20.95 -7.64 1.03
N LYS A 187 20.11 -8.61 1.38
CA LYS A 187 19.94 -9.07 2.78
C LYS A 187 21.23 -9.62 3.36
N LEU A 188 22.03 -10.31 2.55
CA LEU A 188 23.32 -10.89 2.94
C LEU A 188 24.51 -9.92 2.82
N LYS A 189 24.23 -8.62 2.60
CA LYS A 189 25.23 -7.55 2.46
C LYS A 189 26.25 -7.81 1.33
N VAL A 190 25.76 -8.37 0.24
CA VAL A 190 26.47 -8.53 -1.04
C VAL A 190 25.90 -7.54 -2.03
N ASP A 191 26.69 -7.16 -3.05
CA ASP A 191 26.17 -6.33 -4.14
C ASP A 191 24.93 -6.97 -4.75
N PRO A 192 23.75 -6.30 -4.68
CA PRO A 192 22.49 -6.85 -5.15
C PRO A 192 22.48 -7.14 -6.65
N TRP A 193 23.13 -6.27 -7.45
CA TRP A 193 23.20 -6.44 -8.89
C TRP A 193 24.01 -7.68 -9.28
N LEU A 194 25.05 -8.00 -8.51
CA LEU A 194 25.85 -9.22 -8.74
C LEU A 194 24.99 -10.48 -8.53
N GLY A 195 24.14 -10.49 -7.49
CA GLY A 195 23.19 -11.58 -7.27
C GLY A 195 22.20 -11.73 -8.43
N GLY A 196 21.60 -10.62 -8.87
CA GLY A 196 20.71 -10.61 -10.03
C GLY A 196 21.41 -11.06 -11.33
N ALA A 197 22.62 -10.57 -11.58
CA ALA A 197 23.38 -10.89 -12.77
C ALA A 197 23.72 -12.39 -12.86
N ILE A 198 24.16 -13.01 -11.75
CA ILE A 198 24.48 -14.45 -11.72
C ILE A 198 23.22 -15.28 -12.02
N MET A 199 22.07 -14.92 -11.46
CA MET A 199 20.85 -15.62 -11.78
C MET A 199 20.40 -15.41 -13.24
N ALA A 200 20.63 -14.21 -13.80
CA ALA A 200 20.34 -13.90 -15.19
C ALA A 200 21.16 -14.75 -16.18
N ILE A 201 22.38 -15.19 -15.84
CA ILE A 201 23.19 -16.07 -16.68
C ILE A 201 22.39 -17.31 -17.09
N LEU A 202 21.70 -17.94 -16.13
CA LEU A 202 20.91 -19.16 -16.32
C LEU A 202 19.60 -18.94 -17.11
N MET A 203 19.21 -17.70 -17.32
CA MET A 203 17.98 -17.31 -18.01
C MET A 203 18.26 -16.67 -19.38
N THR A 204 19.52 -16.58 -19.79
CA THR A 204 19.86 -16.09 -21.13
C THR A 204 19.40 -17.07 -22.22
N PRO A 205 19.01 -16.57 -23.42
CA PRO A 205 18.70 -17.44 -24.55
C PRO A 205 19.84 -18.41 -24.89
N GLN A 206 21.08 -18.00 -24.69
CA GLN A 206 22.28 -18.85 -24.91
C GLN A 206 22.32 -20.04 -23.95
N PHE A 207 21.95 -19.83 -22.67
CA PHE A 207 21.90 -20.92 -21.70
C PHE A 207 20.70 -21.84 -21.96
N THR A 208 19.52 -21.27 -22.20
CA THR A 208 18.30 -22.06 -22.43
C THR A 208 18.36 -22.87 -23.74
N SER A 209 19.04 -22.36 -24.78
CA SER A 209 19.20 -23.07 -26.04
C SER A 209 20.19 -24.29 -25.97
N LEU A 210 20.86 -24.46 -24.81
CA LEU A 210 21.69 -25.67 -24.60
C LEU A 210 20.85 -26.95 -24.65
N ILE A 211 19.56 -26.89 -24.46
CA ILE A 211 18.66 -28.04 -24.55
C ILE A 211 18.60 -28.61 -25.97
N ASP A 212 18.83 -27.79 -26.99
CA ASP A 212 18.80 -28.16 -28.40
C ASP A 212 20.22 -28.50 -28.91
N ALA A 213 21.25 -28.41 -28.07
CA ALA A 213 22.60 -28.69 -28.46
C ALA A 213 22.81 -30.18 -28.76
N LYS A 214 23.64 -30.48 -29.80
CA LYS A 214 23.96 -31.85 -30.23
C LYS A 214 24.56 -32.72 -29.11
N THR A 215 25.15 -32.10 -28.10
CA THR A 215 25.78 -32.78 -26.95
C THR A 215 24.83 -32.98 -25.77
N THR A 216 23.56 -32.61 -25.93
CA THR A 216 22.52 -32.74 -24.89
C THR A 216 21.73 -34.03 -25.11
N THR A 217 21.62 -34.81 -24.07
CA THR A 217 20.78 -36.02 -24.01
C THR A 217 19.58 -35.76 -23.11
N CYS A 218 18.41 -36.05 -23.62
CA CYS A 218 17.14 -35.89 -22.85
C CYS A 218 16.50 -37.26 -22.65
N VAL A 219 16.06 -37.52 -21.43
CA VAL A 219 15.29 -38.71 -21.03
C VAL A 219 13.91 -38.27 -20.58
N GLU A 220 12.87 -38.86 -21.18
CA GLU A 220 11.49 -38.64 -20.75
C GLU A 220 11.13 -39.57 -19.59
N ASN A 221 10.68 -39.00 -18.50
CA ASN A 221 10.14 -39.76 -17.40
C ASN A 221 8.61 -39.91 -17.61
N ALA A 222 8.24 -41.04 -18.19
CA ALA A 222 6.84 -41.33 -18.53
C ALA A 222 5.90 -41.34 -17.30
N ALA A 223 6.42 -41.59 -16.10
CA ALA A 223 5.63 -41.60 -14.86
C ALA A 223 5.31 -40.18 -14.36
N LEU A 224 6.15 -39.19 -14.69
CA LEU A 224 6.00 -37.81 -14.22
C LEU A 224 5.65 -36.82 -15.35
N GLY A 225 5.65 -37.27 -16.60
CA GLY A 225 5.44 -36.41 -17.76
C GLY A 225 6.55 -35.33 -17.92
N THR A 226 7.70 -35.51 -17.27
CA THR A 226 8.79 -34.54 -17.25
C THR A 226 9.96 -35.00 -18.10
N LYS A 227 10.61 -34.06 -18.78
CA LYS A 227 11.82 -34.29 -19.60
C LYS A 227 13.04 -33.83 -18.82
N SER A 228 13.95 -34.77 -18.55
CA SER A 228 15.24 -34.47 -17.90
C SER A 228 16.33 -34.43 -18.94
N CYS A 229 16.99 -33.30 -19.12
CA CYS A 229 18.05 -33.10 -20.12
C CYS A 229 19.37 -32.85 -19.43
N THR A 230 20.44 -33.44 -20.00
CA THR A 230 21.81 -33.29 -19.53
C THR A 230 22.69 -32.84 -20.69
N ALA A 231 23.32 -31.66 -20.58
CA ALA A 231 24.29 -31.18 -21.53
C ALA A 231 25.70 -31.57 -21.10
N ASN A 232 26.55 -31.90 -22.08
CA ASN A 232 27.95 -32.16 -21.81
C ASN A 232 28.75 -30.86 -22.07
N ILE A 233 29.25 -30.24 -21.02
CA ILE A 233 30.01 -28.98 -21.06
C ILE A 233 31.48 -29.29 -20.77
N PHE A 234 32.32 -29.23 -21.77
CA PHE A 234 33.79 -29.57 -21.70
C PHE A 234 34.06 -30.96 -21.05
N GLY A 235 33.18 -31.92 -21.29
CA GLY A 235 33.32 -33.27 -20.72
C GLY A 235 32.60 -33.48 -19.37
N ILE A 236 32.05 -32.42 -18.77
CA ILE A 236 31.35 -32.48 -17.49
C ILE A 236 29.84 -32.47 -17.75
N PRO A 237 29.05 -33.45 -17.23
CA PRO A 237 27.63 -33.48 -17.39
C PRO A 237 26.98 -32.38 -16.53
N MET A 238 26.11 -31.56 -17.13
CA MET A 238 25.34 -30.50 -16.49
C MET A 238 23.83 -30.76 -16.68
N ALA A 239 23.06 -30.88 -15.60
CA ALA A 239 21.65 -31.02 -15.69
C ALA A 239 21.01 -29.68 -16.08
N LEU A 240 20.20 -29.69 -17.16
CA LEU A 240 19.47 -28.53 -17.64
C LEU A 240 18.09 -28.52 -17.01
N SER A 241 17.72 -27.39 -16.45
CA SER A 241 16.41 -27.13 -15.87
C SER A 241 15.90 -25.78 -16.32
N ASP A 242 14.59 -25.62 -16.38
CA ASP A 242 13.97 -24.29 -16.50
C ASP A 242 14.03 -23.61 -15.13
N TYR A 243 14.71 -22.49 -15.07
CA TYR A 243 14.86 -21.69 -13.86
C TYR A 243 13.85 -20.54 -13.79
N SER A 244 13.00 -20.34 -14.81
CA SER A 244 11.99 -19.28 -14.82
C SER A 244 11.04 -19.45 -13.64
N GLY A 245 10.77 -18.34 -12.92
CA GLY A 245 9.90 -18.35 -11.74
C GLY A 245 10.41 -19.16 -10.53
N ASN A 246 11.57 -19.84 -10.62
CA ASN A 246 12.09 -20.64 -9.51
C ASN A 246 12.47 -19.74 -8.32
N VAL A 247 12.21 -20.22 -7.12
CA VAL A 247 12.39 -19.45 -5.88
C VAL A 247 13.57 -19.96 -5.05
N PHE A 248 13.79 -21.27 -5.02
CA PHE A 248 14.82 -21.87 -4.16
C PHE A 248 16.22 -21.70 -4.70
N VAL A 249 16.37 -21.78 -6.03
CA VAL A 249 17.68 -21.62 -6.68
C VAL A 249 18.30 -20.26 -6.37
N PRO A 250 17.61 -19.11 -6.56
CA PRO A 250 18.20 -17.81 -6.26
C PRO A 250 18.55 -17.61 -4.79
N LEU A 251 17.78 -18.20 -3.86
CA LEU A 251 18.07 -18.14 -2.43
C LEU A 251 19.33 -18.92 -2.07
N LEU A 252 19.46 -20.17 -2.55
CA LEU A 252 20.63 -20.98 -2.31
C LEU A 252 21.87 -20.37 -2.98
N MET A 253 21.72 -19.88 -4.21
CA MET A 253 22.79 -19.20 -4.95
C MET A 253 23.29 -17.97 -4.19
N ALA A 254 22.38 -17.11 -3.69
CA ALA A 254 22.76 -15.90 -2.97
C ALA A 254 23.47 -16.22 -1.63
N ALA A 255 23.09 -17.30 -0.96
CA ALA A 255 23.79 -17.76 0.25
C ALA A 255 25.24 -18.19 -0.08
N VAL A 256 25.44 -18.96 -1.14
CA VAL A 256 26.80 -19.34 -1.60
C VAL A 256 27.56 -18.12 -2.10
N LEU A 257 26.91 -17.23 -2.84
CA LEU A 257 27.51 -15.97 -3.29
C LEU A 257 28.03 -15.14 -2.11
N ALA A 258 27.29 -15.06 -1.01
CA ALA A 258 27.72 -14.32 0.17
C ALA A 258 29.03 -14.89 0.75
N LEU A 259 29.15 -16.22 0.81
CA LEU A 259 30.36 -16.88 1.30
C LEU A 259 31.55 -16.57 0.39
N VAL A 260 31.38 -16.72 -0.93
CA VAL A 260 32.46 -16.45 -1.93
C VAL A 260 32.83 -14.98 -1.94
N TYR A 261 31.85 -14.07 -1.98
CA TYR A 261 32.04 -12.62 -2.02
C TYR A 261 32.82 -12.11 -0.81
N HIS A 262 32.41 -12.48 0.40
CA HIS A 262 33.09 -12.06 1.62
C HIS A 262 34.47 -12.73 1.77
N GLY A 263 34.64 -13.95 1.25
CA GLY A 263 35.93 -14.63 1.18
C GLY A 263 36.90 -13.91 0.25
N LEU A 264 36.46 -13.58 -0.95
CA LEU A 264 37.29 -12.87 -1.96
C LEU A 264 37.70 -11.47 -1.48
N LYS A 265 36.80 -10.75 -0.81
CA LYS A 265 37.10 -9.44 -0.21
C LYS A 265 38.20 -9.47 0.84
N LYS A 266 38.45 -10.60 1.49
CA LYS A 266 39.57 -10.76 2.44
C LYS A 266 40.89 -11.02 1.77
N ILE A 267 40.87 -11.53 0.52
CA ILE A 267 42.07 -11.97 -0.22
C ILE A 267 42.52 -10.91 -1.24
N ILE A 268 41.51 -10.26 -1.89
CA ILE A 268 41.80 -9.30 -2.97
C ILE A 268 42.02 -7.90 -2.35
N PRO A 269 43.15 -7.20 -2.76
CA PRO A 269 43.39 -5.83 -2.28
C PRO A 269 42.28 -4.86 -2.62
N GLU A 270 41.97 -3.93 -1.72
CA GLU A 270 40.85 -2.98 -1.84
C GLU A 270 40.85 -2.18 -3.15
N SER A 271 42.07 -1.80 -3.63
CA SER A 271 42.25 -1.02 -4.87
C SER A 271 41.70 -1.68 -6.14
N VAL A 272 41.54 -2.99 -6.12
CA VAL A 272 41.07 -3.77 -7.30
C VAL A 272 39.81 -4.58 -7.02
N GLN A 273 39.25 -4.51 -5.81
CA GLN A 273 38.03 -5.25 -5.41
C GLN A 273 36.84 -4.94 -6.30
N LEU A 274 36.68 -3.69 -6.72
CA LEU A 274 35.55 -3.25 -7.55
C LEU A 274 35.38 -4.07 -8.83
N VAL A 275 36.51 -4.52 -9.42
CA VAL A 275 36.52 -5.26 -10.68
C VAL A 275 36.65 -6.77 -10.45
N PHE A 276 37.64 -7.18 -9.64
CA PHE A 276 37.96 -8.58 -9.52
C PHE A 276 37.04 -9.39 -8.64
N VAL A 277 36.41 -8.78 -7.62
CA VAL A 277 35.45 -9.51 -6.78
C VAL A 277 34.23 -9.91 -7.59
N PRO A 278 33.52 -8.99 -8.31
CA PRO A 278 32.42 -9.38 -9.18
C PRO A 278 32.84 -10.37 -10.28
N PHE A 279 34.00 -10.16 -10.90
CA PHE A 279 34.49 -11.03 -11.93
C PHE A 279 34.64 -12.49 -11.47
N PHE A 280 35.33 -12.73 -10.35
CA PHE A 280 35.49 -14.08 -9.82
C PHE A 280 34.17 -14.65 -9.28
N CYS A 281 33.31 -13.83 -8.66
CA CYS A 281 31.99 -14.28 -8.22
C CYS A 281 31.11 -14.76 -9.39
N MET A 282 31.06 -14.03 -10.50
CA MET A 282 30.30 -14.44 -11.68
C MET A 282 30.78 -15.77 -12.24
N ILE A 283 32.10 -15.99 -12.35
CA ILE A 283 32.67 -17.25 -12.86
C ILE A 283 32.40 -18.38 -11.85
N ILE A 284 32.80 -18.20 -10.60
CA ILE A 284 32.77 -19.28 -9.60
C ILE A 284 31.32 -19.63 -9.24
N VAL A 285 30.54 -18.62 -8.81
CA VAL A 285 29.17 -18.86 -8.35
C VAL A 285 28.25 -19.13 -9.53
N GLY A 286 28.46 -18.52 -10.69
CA GLY A 286 27.71 -18.83 -11.92
C GLY A 286 27.92 -20.30 -12.34
N ALA A 287 29.13 -20.79 -12.38
CA ALA A 287 29.44 -22.19 -12.66
C ALA A 287 28.84 -23.12 -11.57
N LEU A 288 29.08 -22.82 -10.30
CA LEU A 288 28.49 -23.59 -9.19
C LEU A 288 26.96 -23.64 -9.26
N THR A 289 26.33 -22.53 -9.67
CA THR A 289 24.88 -22.48 -9.78
C THR A 289 24.40 -23.36 -10.95
N ALA A 290 25.04 -23.30 -12.09
CA ALA A 290 24.66 -24.10 -13.25
C ALA A 290 24.80 -25.61 -12.99
N PHE A 291 25.94 -26.04 -12.37
CA PHE A 291 26.25 -27.45 -12.21
C PHE A 291 25.71 -28.10 -10.94
N ILE A 292 25.59 -27.35 -9.85
CA ILE A 292 25.31 -27.92 -8.50
C ILE A 292 24.11 -27.26 -7.84
N ILE A 293 24.15 -25.94 -7.63
CA ILE A 293 23.14 -25.25 -6.80
C ILE A 293 21.77 -25.25 -7.49
N GLY A 294 21.75 -25.00 -8.80
CA GLY A 294 20.53 -25.02 -9.61
C GLY A 294 19.81 -26.36 -9.54
N PRO A 295 20.45 -27.48 -9.92
CA PRO A 295 19.86 -28.79 -9.80
C PRO A 295 19.40 -29.15 -8.38
N ILE A 296 20.17 -28.81 -7.34
CA ILE A 296 19.77 -29.04 -5.94
C ILE A 296 18.54 -28.18 -5.59
N GLY A 297 18.53 -26.89 -5.97
CA GLY A 297 17.39 -26.00 -5.68
C GLY A 297 16.09 -26.45 -6.37
N VAL A 298 16.20 -26.91 -7.61
CA VAL A 298 15.07 -27.51 -8.35
C VAL A 298 14.61 -28.80 -7.68
N TRP A 299 15.55 -29.68 -7.29
CA TRP A 299 15.21 -30.94 -6.61
C TRP A 299 14.52 -30.71 -5.25
N VAL A 300 15.00 -29.75 -4.45
CA VAL A 300 14.37 -29.36 -3.18
C VAL A 300 12.96 -28.83 -3.42
N GLY A 301 12.80 -27.94 -4.38
CA GLY A 301 11.49 -27.37 -4.72
C GLY A 301 10.50 -28.44 -5.19
N ASN A 302 10.91 -29.28 -6.12
CA ASN A 302 10.09 -30.37 -6.65
C ASN A 302 9.75 -31.37 -5.54
N GLY A 303 10.70 -31.73 -4.68
CA GLY A 303 10.47 -32.63 -3.56
C GLY A 303 9.42 -32.10 -2.57
N LEU A 304 9.48 -30.81 -2.25
CA LEU A 304 8.48 -30.15 -1.41
C LEU A 304 7.10 -30.10 -2.09
N GLY A 305 7.05 -29.75 -3.38
CA GLY A 305 5.80 -29.72 -4.16
C GLY A 305 5.14 -31.10 -4.23
N VAL A 306 5.90 -32.15 -4.58
CA VAL A 306 5.41 -33.53 -4.64
C VAL A 306 4.97 -34.02 -3.25
N GLY A 307 5.71 -33.69 -2.19
CA GLY A 307 5.33 -34.05 -0.82
C GLY A 307 3.99 -33.43 -0.39
N LEU A 308 3.79 -32.15 -0.70
CA LEU A 308 2.52 -31.46 -0.43
C LEU A 308 1.38 -32.01 -1.30
N ALA A 309 1.63 -32.27 -2.57
CA ALA A 309 0.64 -32.90 -3.46
C ALA A 309 0.23 -34.29 -2.97
N TRP A 310 1.18 -35.09 -2.46
CA TRP A 310 0.89 -36.39 -1.84
C TRP A 310 -0.05 -36.20 -0.62
N MET A 311 0.21 -35.22 0.24
CA MET A 311 -0.68 -34.89 1.37
C MET A 311 -2.07 -34.48 0.90
N ASN A 312 -2.18 -33.61 -0.11
CA ASN A 312 -3.46 -33.21 -0.66
C ASN A 312 -4.23 -34.37 -1.31
N THR A 313 -3.53 -35.29 -1.96
CA THR A 313 -4.15 -36.45 -2.61
C THR A 313 -4.68 -37.49 -1.57
N HIS A 314 -3.93 -37.73 -0.49
CA HIS A 314 -4.27 -38.76 0.49
C HIS A 314 -5.15 -38.23 1.63
N ALA A 315 -5.13 -36.95 1.91
CA ALA A 315 -5.89 -36.31 2.98
C ALA A 315 -6.49 -34.96 2.57
N PRO A 316 -7.22 -34.82 1.44
CA PRO A 316 -7.66 -33.53 0.90
C PRO A 316 -8.54 -32.76 1.88
N PHE A 317 -9.43 -33.44 2.61
CA PHE A 317 -10.24 -32.82 3.65
C PHE A 317 -9.42 -32.18 4.76
N ILE A 318 -8.46 -32.95 5.28
CA ILE A 318 -7.60 -32.49 6.38
C ILE A 318 -6.78 -31.28 5.90
N PHE A 319 -6.22 -31.37 4.70
CA PHE A 319 -5.42 -30.31 4.11
C PHE A 319 -6.23 -29.01 3.94
N ALA A 320 -7.42 -29.10 3.33
CA ALA A 320 -8.27 -27.96 3.04
C ALA A 320 -8.80 -27.26 4.31
N ILE A 321 -8.95 -27.98 5.43
CA ILE A 321 -9.39 -27.43 6.72
C ILE A 321 -8.19 -26.86 7.52
N ILE A 322 -7.05 -27.55 7.50
CA ILE A 322 -5.88 -27.14 8.28
C ILE A 322 -5.27 -25.85 7.74
N ILE A 323 -5.19 -25.67 6.43
CA ILE A 323 -4.58 -24.49 5.84
C ILE A 323 -5.23 -23.17 6.35
N PRO A 324 -6.55 -22.95 6.23
CA PRO A 324 -7.17 -21.71 6.71
C PRO A 324 -7.09 -21.52 8.23
N LEU A 325 -7.00 -22.61 9.00
CA LEU A 325 -6.84 -22.55 10.45
C LEU A 325 -5.40 -22.26 10.89
N LEU A 326 -4.41 -22.74 10.15
CA LEU A 326 -2.99 -22.60 10.46
C LEU A 326 -2.43 -21.26 9.96
N TYR A 327 -2.87 -20.81 8.78
CA TYR A 327 -2.34 -19.65 8.10
C TYR A 327 -2.34 -18.36 8.94
N PRO A 328 -3.39 -18.03 9.71
CA PRO A 328 -3.40 -16.88 10.61
C PRO A 328 -2.22 -16.83 11.59
N PHE A 329 -1.72 -17.98 12.03
CA PHE A 329 -0.58 -18.07 12.93
C PHE A 329 0.76 -17.93 12.18
N LEU A 330 0.80 -18.35 10.92
CA LEU A 330 2.01 -18.28 10.10
C LEU A 330 2.32 -16.85 9.65
N VAL A 331 1.30 -16.01 9.43
CA VAL A 331 1.49 -14.63 8.94
C VAL A 331 2.22 -13.75 9.94
N PRO A 332 1.85 -13.67 11.23
CA PRO A 332 2.59 -12.89 12.22
C PRO A 332 4.05 -13.35 12.37
N LEU A 333 4.30 -14.65 12.22
CA LEU A 333 5.62 -15.24 12.28
C LEU A 333 6.47 -14.98 11.02
N GLY A 334 5.83 -14.57 9.91
CA GLY A 334 6.47 -14.47 8.60
C GLY A 334 6.65 -15.81 7.88
N LEU A 335 6.09 -16.91 8.44
CA LEU A 335 6.20 -18.28 7.90
C LEU A 335 5.29 -18.53 6.68
N HIS A 336 4.38 -17.62 6.37
CA HIS A 336 3.53 -17.68 5.17
C HIS A 336 4.31 -17.46 3.86
N TRP A 337 5.47 -16.77 3.90
CA TRP A 337 6.30 -16.53 2.71
C TRP A 337 6.85 -17.80 2.08
N PRO A 338 7.36 -18.78 2.85
CA PRO A 338 7.68 -20.10 2.31
C PRO A 338 6.51 -20.76 1.59
N LEU A 339 5.29 -20.63 2.12
CA LEU A 339 4.10 -21.20 1.47
C LEU A 339 3.77 -20.53 0.14
N ASN A 340 3.93 -19.20 0.05
CA ASN A 340 3.77 -18.48 -1.22
C ASN A 340 4.80 -18.94 -2.26
N ALA A 341 6.03 -19.19 -1.85
CA ALA A 341 7.06 -19.76 -2.70
C ALA A 341 6.70 -21.17 -3.18
N LEU A 342 6.13 -21.99 -2.30
CA LEU A 342 5.65 -23.33 -2.65
C LEU A 342 4.45 -23.30 -3.60
N MET A 343 3.54 -22.36 -3.46
CA MET A 343 2.42 -22.17 -4.40
C MET A 343 2.92 -21.90 -5.82
N LEU A 344 3.89 -20.98 -5.97
CA LEU A 344 4.56 -20.71 -7.25
C LEU A 344 5.23 -21.96 -7.81
N MET A 345 5.91 -22.72 -6.94
CA MET A 345 6.58 -23.95 -7.32
C MET A 345 5.60 -25.05 -7.74
N ASN A 346 4.47 -25.18 -7.05
CA ASN A 346 3.41 -26.13 -7.44
C ASN A 346 2.92 -25.84 -8.86
N ILE A 347 2.67 -24.57 -9.20
CA ILE A 347 2.24 -24.19 -10.54
C ILE A 347 3.29 -24.58 -11.59
N GLN A 348 4.58 -24.42 -11.27
CA GLN A 348 5.66 -24.77 -12.19
C GLN A 348 5.85 -26.30 -12.36
N THR A 349 5.78 -27.04 -11.25
CA THR A 349 6.10 -28.47 -11.24
C THR A 349 4.92 -29.37 -11.53
N LEU A 350 3.74 -29.01 -11.01
CA LEU A 350 2.50 -29.79 -11.13
C LEU A 350 1.57 -29.21 -12.23
N GLY A 351 1.81 -27.96 -12.66
CA GLY A 351 0.91 -27.23 -13.54
C GLY A 351 -0.27 -26.56 -12.83
N TYR A 352 -0.42 -26.74 -11.52
CA TYR A 352 -1.48 -26.14 -10.70
C TYR A 352 -1.05 -26.00 -9.24
N ASP A 353 -1.73 -25.10 -8.51
CA ASP A 353 -1.62 -24.99 -7.05
C ASP A 353 -2.96 -25.29 -6.37
N PHE A 354 -2.90 -25.93 -5.20
CA PHE A 354 -4.04 -26.32 -4.38
C PHE A 354 -4.04 -25.70 -2.98
N ILE A 355 -3.02 -24.85 -2.67
CA ILE A 355 -2.88 -24.17 -1.38
C ILE A 355 -3.65 -22.84 -1.39
N GLN A 356 -3.65 -22.14 -2.50
CA GLN A 356 -4.25 -20.79 -2.63
C GLN A 356 -5.76 -20.80 -2.37
N GLY A 357 -6.50 -21.82 -2.77
CA GLY A 357 -7.93 -21.93 -2.51
C GLY A 357 -8.25 -21.89 -1.00
N PRO A 358 -7.74 -22.84 -0.22
CA PRO A 358 -7.88 -22.82 1.25
C PRO A 358 -7.28 -21.58 1.92
N MET A 359 -6.17 -21.03 1.42
CA MET A 359 -5.60 -19.77 1.91
C MET A 359 -6.58 -18.59 1.73
N GLY A 360 -7.30 -18.55 0.61
CA GLY A 360 -8.31 -17.53 0.37
C GLY A 360 -9.44 -17.55 1.40
N VAL A 361 -9.85 -18.72 1.85
CA VAL A 361 -10.84 -18.87 2.93
C VAL A 361 -10.40 -18.14 4.19
N TRP A 362 -9.12 -18.24 4.59
CA TRP A 362 -8.60 -17.49 5.72
C TRP A 362 -8.59 -15.99 5.46
N ASN A 363 -8.12 -15.55 4.30
CA ASN A 363 -8.10 -14.12 3.96
C ASN A 363 -9.50 -13.50 4.08
N PHE A 364 -10.52 -14.17 3.54
CA PHE A 364 -11.89 -13.69 3.62
C PHE A 364 -12.51 -13.78 5.01
N ALA A 365 -12.11 -14.74 5.87
CA ALA A 365 -12.44 -14.70 7.29
C ALA A 365 -11.88 -13.45 7.98
N CYS A 366 -10.64 -13.11 7.66
CA CYS A 366 -9.96 -11.92 8.15
C CYS A 366 -10.67 -10.65 7.70
N PHE A 367 -11.03 -10.54 6.42
CA PHE A 367 -11.75 -9.39 5.88
C PHE A 367 -13.16 -9.29 6.43
N GLY A 368 -13.88 -10.39 6.60
CA GLY A 368 -15.20 -10.44 7.21
C GLY A 368 -15.20 -9.95 8.67
N ALA A 369 -14.22 -10.39 9.45
CA ALA A 369 -14.05 -9.89 10.81
C ALA A 369 -13.71 -8.40 10.84
N THR A 370 -12.87 -7.91 9.93
CA THR A 370 -12.54 -6.47 9.78
C THR A 370 -13.77 -5.67 9.35
N ALA A 371 -14.60 -6.19 8.45
CA ALA A 371 -15.87 -5.56 8.07
C ALA A 371 -16.83 -5.45 9.25
N GLY A 372 -16.91 -6.47 10.11
CA GLY A 372 -17.66 -6.45 11.36
C GLY A 372 -17.17 -5.37 12.34
N VAL A 373 -15.84 -5.21 12.45
CA VAL A 373 -15.22 -4.14 13.24
C VAL A 373 -15.56 -2.77 12.64
N LEU A 374 -15.50 -2.61 11.33
CA LEU A 374 -15.88 -1.38 10.63
C LEU A 374 -17.34 -1.02 10.90
N PHE A 375 -18.25 -2.00 10.82
CA PHE A 375 -19.66 -1.79 11.10
C PHE A 375 -19.88 -1.27 12.53
N ILE A 376 -19.24 -1.88 13.53
CA ILE A 376 -19.35 -1.44 14.92
C ILE A 376 -18.71 -0.05 15.10
N ALA A 377 -17.57 0.23 14.47
CA ALA A 377 -16.90 1.53 14.57
C ALA A 377 -17.76 2.66 13.98
N VAL A 378 -18.45 2.40 12.86
CA VAL A 378 -19.43 3.35 12.29
C VAL A 378 -20.62 3.56 13.22
N ARG A 379 -21.20 2.48 13.75
CA ARG A 379 -22.31 2.53 14.70
C ARG A 379 -21.98 3.33 15.96
N ASP A 380 -20.82 3.08 16.53
CA ASP A 380 -20.38 3.65 17.81
C ASP A 380 -19.59 4.97 17.63
N LYS A 381 -19.51 5.49 16.38
CA LYS A 381 -18.85 6.75 15.99
C LYS A 381 -17.36 6.82 16.34
N ASP A 382 -16.68 5.69 16.37
CA ASP A 382 -15.22 5.56 16.56
C ASP A 382 -14.50 5.93 15.26
N LYS A 383 -14.09 7.19 15.13
CA LYS A 383 -13.45 7.72 13.92
C LYS A 383 -12.13 7.06 13.60
N ASP A 384 -11.30 6.79 14.60
CA ASP A 384 -9.96 6.22 14.44
C ASP A 384 -10.04 4.76 13.95
N MET A 385 -10.91 3.96 14.61
CA MET A 385 -11.13 2.58 14.21
C MET A 385 -11.84 2.48 12.86
N ARG A 386 -12.79 3.36 12.57
CA ARG A 386 -13.47 3.43 11.27
C ARG A 386 -12.44 3.63 10.13
N GLN A 387 -11.53 4.60 10.26
CA GLN A 387 -10.51 4.87 9.24
C GLN A 387 -9.56 3.69 9.08
N THR A 388 -9.10 3.11 10.20
CA THR A 388 -8.21 1.95 10.20
C THR A 388 -8.86 0.73 9.54
N ALA A 389 -10.11 0.43 9.91
CA ALA A 389 -10.82 -0.73 9.40
C ALA A 389 -11.23 -0.58 7.93
N LEU A 390 -11.61 0.64 7.49
CA LEU A 390 -11.93 0.91 6.10
C LEU A 390 -10.72 0.71 5.19
N GLY A 391 -9.57 1.28 5.55
CA GLY A 391 -8.33 1.13 4.79
C GLY A 391 -7.85 -0.32 4.73
N ALA A 392 -7.92 -1.03 5.86
CA ALA A 392 -7.53 -2.44 5.95
C ALA A 392 -8.47 -3.35 5.14
N LEU A 393 -9.79 -3.08 5.16
CA LEU A 393 -10.78 -3.83 4.39
C LEU A 393 -10.63 -3.61 2.89
N ALA A 394 -10.40 -2.37 2.45
CA ALA A 394 -10.16 -2.05 1.04
C ALA A 394 -8.89 -2.74 0.52
N ALA A 395 -7.77 -2.67 1.26
CA ALA A 395 -6.55 -3.39 0.92
C ALA A 395 -6.75 -4.91 0.83
N GLY A 396 -7.60 -5.47 1.70
CA GLY A 396 -7.94 -6.89 1.69
C GLY A 396 -8.82 -7.28 0.50
N LEU A 397 -9.99 -6.69 0.37
CA LEU A 397 -10.97 -7.09 -0.63
C LEU A 397 -10.52 -6.82 -2.07
N LEU A 398 -9.77 -5.74 -2.31
CA LEU A 398 -9.30 -5.38 -3.64
C LEU A 398 -7.89 -5.93 -3.93
N GLY A 399 -6.99 -5.86 -2.94
CA GLY A 399 -5.60 -6.25 -3.11
C GLY A 399 -5.24 -7.64 -2.59
N GLY A 400 -6.10 -8.32 -1.82
CA GLY A 400 -5.80 -9.61 -1.20
C GLY A 400 -4.75 -9.53 -0.06
N VAL A 401 -4.53 -8.33 0.50
CA VAL A 401 -3.51 -8.08 1.53
C VAL A 401 -4.16 -8.07 2.91
N SER A 402 -3.86 -9.08 3.72
CA SER A 402 -4.46 -9.28 5.06
C SER A 402 -3.69 -8.60 6.20
N GLU A 403 -2.43 -8.23 5.99
CA GLU A 403 -1.55 -7.65 7.01
C GLU A 403 -2.09 -6.38 7.67
N PRO A 404 -2.70 -5.40 6.95
CA PRO A 404 -3.30 -4.23 7.59
C PRO A 404 -4.43 -4.60 8.56
N SER A 405 -5.27 -5.57 8.20
CA SER A 405 -6.32 -6.11 9.08
C SER A 405 -5.73 -6.83 10.28
N LEU A 406 -4.75 -7.69 10.04
CA LEU A 406 -4.16 -8.54 11.07
C LEU A 406 -3.39 -7.71 12.12
N TYR A 407 -2.47 -6.85 11.69
CA TYR A 407 -1.64 -6.05 12.62
C TYR A 407 -2.39 -4.83 13.15
N GLY A 408 -3.22 -4.20 12.33
CA GLY A 408 -3.98 -3.02 12.72
C GLY A 408 -5.13 -3.32 13.69
N ILE A 409 -5.74 -4.50 13.58
CA ILE A 409 -6.98 -4.83 14.28
C ILE A 409 -6.88 -6.16 15.05
N HIS A 410 -6.65 -7.28 14.35
CA HIS A 410 -6.88 -8.62 14.91
C HIS A 410 -5.94 -8.97 16.05
N LEU A 411 -4.64 -8.63 15.94
CA LEU A 411 -3.67 -8.89 17.01
C LEU A 411 -3.80 -7.93 18.17
N ARG A 412 -4.39 -6.75 17.96
CA ARG A 412 -4.67 -5.79 19.04
C ARG A 412 -5.89 -6.22 19.85
N TYR A 413 -6.93 -6.70 19.17
CA TYR A 413 -8.18 -7.14 19.78
C TYR A 413 -8.30 -8.67 19.72
N LYS A 414 -7.80 -9.35 20.73
CA LYS A 414 -7.73 -10.81 20.79
C LYS A 414 -9.07 -11.51 20.52
N LEU A 415 -10.21 -10.85 20.80
CA LEU A 415 -11.54 -11.40 20.55
C LEU A 415 -11.86 -11.42 19.04
N VAL A 416 -11.37 -10.46 18.24
CA VAL A 416 -11.48 -10.50 16.77
C VAL A 416 -10.82 -11.76 16.23
N TYR A 417 -9.59 -12.00 16.67
CA TYR A 417 -8.79 -13.15 16.23
C TYR A 417 -9.47 -14.49 16.50
N LYS A 418 -10.01 -14.66 17.73
CA LYS A 418 -10.73 -15.90 18.10
C LYS A 418 -11.98 -16.14 17.24
N ARG A 419 -12.74 -15.09 16.92
CA ARG A 419 -13.96 -15.19 16.10
C ARG A 419 -13.66 -15.42 14.63
N MET A 420 -12.61 -14.78 14.12
CA MET A 420 -12.11 -15.04 12.77
C MET A 420 -11.75 -16.52 12.57
N LEU A 421 -11.11 -17.17 13.56
CA LEU A 421 -10.78 -18.61 13.48
C LEU A 421 -12.01 -19.49 13.29
N VAL A 422 -13.17 -19.14 13.83
CA VAL A 422 -14.42 -19.87 13.60
C VAL A 422 -14.83 -19.75 12.13
N GLY A 423 -14.72 -18.54 11.54
CA GLY A 423 -14.93 -18.34 10.10
C GLY A 423 -13.96 -19.14 9.24
N CYS A 424 -12.68 -19.18 9.62
CA CYS A 424 -11.68 -20.03 8.96
C CYS A 424 -12.07 -21.49 9.00
N GLY A 425 -12.53 -22.00 10.15
CA GLY A 425 -12.94 -23.39 10.32
C GLY A 425 -14.18 -23.75 9.48
N LEU A 426 -15.24 -22.94 9.54
CA LEU A 426 -16.45 -23.19 8.75
C LEU A 426 -16.21 -23.07 7.25
N GLY A 427 -15.51 -22.03 6.81
CA GLY A 427 -15.14 -21.90 5.40
C GLY A 427 -14.22 -23.03 4.94
N GLY A 428 -13.29 -23.47 5.81
CA GLY A 428 -12.42 -24.62 5.58
C GLY A 428 -13.19 -25.93 5.40
N VAL A 429 -14.24 -26.16 6.19
CA VAL A 429 -15.13 -27.31 6.01
C VAL A 429 -15.89 -27.21 4.70
N VAL A 430 -16.43 -26.04 4.37
CA VAL A 430 -17.18 -25.83 3.12
C VAL A 430 -16.30 -26.07 1.89
N ILE A 431 -15.08 -25.50 1.85
CA ILE A 431 -14.18 -25.72 0.70
C ILE A 431 -13.71 -27.18 0.61
N ALA A 432 -13.53 -27.85 1.75
CA ALA A 432 -13.18 -29.26 1.78
C ALA A 432 -14.30 -30.15 1.22
N VAL A 433 -15.53 -29.95 1.68
CA VAL A 433 -16.70 -30.73 1.25
C VAL A 433 -17.02 -30.46 -0.22
N LEU A 434 -17.17 -29.20 -0.61
CA LEU A 434 -17.52 -28.85 -1.99
C LEU A 434 -16.40 -29.19 -2.97
N GLY A 435 -15.13 -28.94 -2.61
CA GLY A 435 -13.98 -29.28 -3.46
C GLY A 435 -13.78 -30.78 -3.60
N TRP A 436 -14.28 -31.61 -2.66
CA TRP A 436 -14.28 -33.05 -2.79
C TRP A 436 -15.42 -33.54 -3.67
N LEU A 437 -16.61 -32.97 -3.54
CA LEU A 437 -17.79 -33.30 -4.34
C LEU A 437 -17.66 -32.86 -5.80
N PHE A 438 -16.96 -31.73 -6.04
CA PHE A 438 -16.76 -31.12 -7.34
C PHE A 438 -15.27 -30.94 -7.61
N PRO A 439 -14.54 -32.02 -7.91
CA PRO A 439 -13.10 -31.98 -8.11
C PRO A 439 -12.72 -31.19 -9.37
N SER A 440 -11.52 -30.59 -9.34
CA SER A 440 -10.89 -29.99 -10.51
C SER A 440 -10.29 -31.07 -11.42
N VAL A 441 -10.25 -30.79 -12.73
CA VAL A 441 -9.56 -31.63 -13.71
C VAL A 441 -8.39 -30.85 -14.27
N THR A 442 -7.18 -31.36 -14.09
CA THR A 442 -5.96 -30.71 -14.59
C THR A 442 -5.87 -30.79 -16.11
N ALA A 443 -5.00 -29.97 -16.73
CA ALA A 443 -4.71 -30.03 -18.17
C ALA A 443 -4.20 -31.41 -18.63
N ALA A 444 -3.60 -32.18 -17.72
CA ALA A 444 -3.18 -33.58 -17.97
C ALA A 444 -4.31 -34.60 -17.78
N GLY A 445 -5.55 -34.17 -17.53
CA GLY A 445 -6.71 -35.06 -17.34
C GLY A 445 -6.76 -35.73 -15.96
N GLN A 446 -5.93 -35.33 -15.00
CA GLN A 446 -5.95 -35.88 -13.65
C GLN A 446 -7.02 -35.21 -12.80
N THR A 447 -7.76 -35.99 -12.04
CA THR A 447 -8.75 -35.49 -11.08
C THR A 447 -8.06 -35.09 -9.78
N VAL A 448 -8.22 -33.84 -9.35
CA VAL A 448 -7.69 -33.31 -8.09
C VAL A 448 -8.83 -32.85 -7.21
N HIS A 449 -8.92 -33.39 -6.01
CA HIS A 449 -9.90 -32.96 -5.03
C HIS A 449 -9.46 -31.68 -4.36
N GLY A 450 -10.35 -30.66 -4.36
CA GLY A 450 -10.10 -29.34 -3.84
C GLY A 450 -10.22 -28.26 -4.92
N VAL A 451 -10.08 -27.02 -4.50
CA VAL A 451 -10.06 -25.85 -5.38
C VAL A 451 -8.64 -25.58 -5.82
N THR A 452 -8.38 -25.62 -7.13
CA THR A 452 -7.07 -25.44 -7.73
C THR A 452 -6.99 -24.17 -8.55
N THR A 453 -5.77 -23.73 -8.86
CA THR A 453 -5.50 -22.62 -9.79
C THR A 453 -4.22 -22.87 -10.57
N THR A 454 -4.19 -22.44 -11.82
CA THR A 454 -3.00 -22.51 -12.69
C THR A 454 -2.18 -21.21 -12.67
N ALA A 455 -2.63 -20.21 -11.92
CA ALA A 455 -1.94 -18.91 -11.81
C ALA A 455 -1.75 -18.50 -10.34
N PHE A 456 -0.62 -17.89 -10.05
CA PHE A 456 -0.39 -17.27 -8.74
C PHE A 456 -1.11 -15.93 -8.65
N ALA A 457 -2.00 -15.79 -7.67
CA ALA A 457 -2.71 -14.54 -7.40
C ALA A 457 -2.93 -14.35 -5.91
N PHE A 458 -2.84 -13.10 -5.45
CA PHE A 458 -3.26 -12.75 -4.10
C PHE A 458 -4.78 -12.83 -3.99
N THR A 459 -5.28 -13.53 -2.99
CA THR A 459 -6.71 -13.87 -2.85
C THR A 459 -7.55 -12.63 -2.50
N SER A 460 -8.23 -12.07 -3.48
CA SER A 460 -9.12 -10.91 -3.40
C SER A 460 -10.44 -11.17 -4.14
N LEU A 461 -11.37 -10.23 -4.12
CA LEU A 461 -12.59 -10.34 -4.94
C LEU A 461 -12.28 -10.39 -6.44
N LEU A 462 -11.25 -9.67 -6.87
CA LEU A 462 -10.84 -9.61 -8.27
C LEU A 462 -10.22 -10.92 -8.77
N THR A 463 -9.70 -11.75 -7.85
CA THR A 463 -9.00 -12.99 -8.21
C THR A 463 -9.87 -14.25 -8.16
N ILE A 464 -11.17 -14.13 -7.85
CA ILE A 464 -12.10 -15.26 -7.86
C ILE A 464 -12.06 -16.04 -9.19
N PRO A 465 -12.02 -15.38 -10.38
CA PRO A 465 -12.00 -16.09 -11.67
C PRO A 465 -10.71 -16.85 -11.98
N VAL A 466 -9.67 -16.71 -11.16
CA VAL A 466 -8.39 -17.44 -11.33
C VAL A 466 -8.50 -18.90 -10.88
N PHE A 467 -9.53 -19.23 -10.11
CA PHE A 467 -9.72 -20.57 -9.56
C PHE A 467 -10.56 -21.47 -10.49
N ASP A 468 -10.12 -22.69 -10.72
CA ASP A 468 -10.76 -23.66 -11.62
C ASP A 468 -12.19 -23.99 -11.18
N GLN A 469 -12.43 -24.10 -9.87
CA GLN A 469 -13.75 -24.26 -9.27
C GLN A 469 -14.25 -22.93 -8.69
N MET A 470 -14.40 -21.92 -9.55
CA MET A 470 -14.73 -20.54 -9.18
C MET A 470 -15.94 -20.44 -8.24
N TRP A 471 -17.03 -21.16 -8.51
CA TRP A 471 -18.24 -21.11 -7.69
C TRP A 471 -18.05 -21.76 -6.32
N VAL A 472 -17.29 -22.87 -6.24
CA VAL A 472 -16.93 -23.55 -4.98
C VAL A 472 -16.11 -22.59 -4.12
N TYR A 473 -15.12 -21.96 -4.74
CA TYR A 473 -14.29 -20.96 -4.09
C TYR A 473 -15.13 -19.78 -3.59
N ALA A 474 -15.98 -19.20 -4.44
CA ALA A 474 -16.84 -18.07 -4.10
C ALA A 474 -17.78 -18.35 -2.93
N VAL A 475 -18.45 -19.53 -2.90
CA VAL A 475 -19.31 -19.96 -1.80
C VAL A 475 -18.49 -20.12 -0.51
N SER A 476 -17.33 -20.73 -0.58
CA SER A 476 -16.49 -21.00 0.59
C SER A 476 -15.96 -19.72 1.24
N ILE A 477 -15.50 -18.77 0.44
CA ILE A 477 -15.03 -17.48 0.94
C ILE A 477 -16.19 -16.62 1.46
N ALA A 478 -17.38 -16.69 0.84
CA ALA A 478 -18.57 -15.98 1.31
C ALA A 478 -19.03 -16.52 2.68
N VAL A 479 -19.06 -17.84 2.88
CA VAL A 479 -19.38 -18.45 4.18
C VAL A 479 -18.36 -18.03 5.22
N SER A 480 -17.08 -18.04 4.90
CA SER A 480 -16.01 -17.64 5.81
C SER A 480 -16.13 -16.17 6.22
N PHE A 481 -16.33 -15.29 5.25
CA PHE A 481 -16.52 -13.84 5.44
C PHE A 481 -17.75 -13.55 6.31
N LEU A 482 -18.91 -14.06 5.91
CA LEU A 482 -20.17 -13.80 6.60
C LEU A 482 -20.15 -14.36 8.02
N THR A 483 -19.61 -15.56 8.23
CA THR A 483 -19.46 -16.14 9.58
C THR A 483 -18.65 -15.20 10.48
N SER A 484 -17.49 -14.78 10.03
CA SER A 484 -16.64 -13.87 10.80
C SER A 484 -17.31 -12.52 11.04
N PHE A 485 -17.95 -11.94 10.02
CA PHE A 485 -18.70 -10.70 10.10
C PHE A 485 -19.81 -10.76 11.16
N PHE A 486 -20.69 -11.76 11.06
CA PHE A 486 -21.81 -11.89 11.98
C PHE A 486 -21.37 -12.18 13.42
N LEU A 487 -20.33 -12.97 13.62
CA LEU A 487 -19.76 -13.20 14.95
C LEU A 487 -19.23 -11.91 15.59
N ILE A 488 -18.61 -11.02 14.81
CA ILE A 488 -18.12 -9.74 15.32
C ILE A 488 -19.27 -8.82 15.68
N ILE A 489 -20.27 -8.65 14.81
CA ILE A 489 -21.36 -7.71 15.07
C ILE A 489 -22.28 -8.17 16.19
N THR A 490 -22.44 -9.50 16.38
CA THR A 490 -23.31 -10.08 17.40
C THR A 490 -22.67 -10.03 18.80
N PHE A 491 -21.40 -10.40 18.90
CA PHE A 491 -20.73 -10.57 20.19
C PHE A 491 -19.77 -9.43 20.54
N ASP A 492 -19.66 -8.40 19.71
CA ASP A 492 -18.70 -7.29 19.78
C ASP A 492 -17.24 -7.80 19.73
N TYR A 493 -16.30 -6.96 19.38
CA TYR A 493 -14.87 -7.32 19.31
C TYR A 493 -14.07 -6.81 20.51
N ARG A 494 -14.67 -5.98 21.34
CA ARG A 494 -14.08 -5.31 22.50
C ARG A 494 -14.47 -6.01 23.79
N THR A 495 -13.66 -5.84 24.82
CA THR A 495 -14.08 -6.13 26.19
C THR A 495 -15.09 -5.07 26.67
N PRO A 496 -15.90 -5.34 27.72
CA PRO A 496 -16.82 -4.35 28.26
C PRO A 496 -16.14 -3.01 28.63
N GLU A 497 -14.91 -3.09 29.17
CA GLU A 497 -14.09 -1.93 29.56
C GLU A 497 -13.68 -1.12 28.33
N GLN A 498 -13.11 -1.78 27.31
CA GLN A 498 -12.73 -1.15 26.04
C GLN A 498 -13.91 -0.50 25.33
N LYS A 499 -15.09 -1.13 25.39
CA LYS A 499 -16.30 -0.57 24.81
C LYS A 499 -16.75 0.70 25.54
N ALA A 500 -16.72 0.67 26.88
CA ALA A 500 -17.09 1.82 27.70
C ALA A 500 -16.13 3.01 27.45
N GLU A 501 -14.84 2.75 27.34
CA GLU A 501 -13.82 3.76 27.04
C GLU A 501 -14.04 4.43 25.68
N VAL A 502 -14.26 3.62 24.62
CA VAL A 502 -14.50 4.13 23.25
C VAL A 502 -15.79 4.96 23.21
N LEU A 503 -16.88 4.51 23.86
CA LEU A 503 -18.13 5.24 23.91
C LEU A 503 -18.00 6.56 24.70
N ALA A 504 -17.25 6.56 25.80
CA ALA A 504 -16.99 7.77 26.58
C ALA A 504 -16.18 8.78 25.77
N ARG A 505 -15.15 8.32 25.02
CA ARG A 505 -14.34 9.15 24.12
C ARG A 505 -15.19 9.73 22.98
N ALA A 506 -15.99 8.91 22.33
CA ALA A 506 -16.89 9.36 21.26
C ALA A 506 -17.91 10.39 21.75
N ALA A 507 -18.42 10.24 22.98
CA ALA A 507 -19.31 11.21 23.63
C ALA A 507 -18.58 12.53 23.97
N ALA A 508 -17.34 12.46 24.43
CA ALA A 508 -16.50 13.63 24.69
C ALA A 508 -16.20 14.41 23.40
N ASP A 509 -15.83 13.71 22.32
CA ASP A 509 -15.60 14.31 21.00
C ASP A 509 -16.86 14.99 20.45
N GLN A 510 -18.04 14.40 20.66
CA GLN A 510 -19.30 15.02 20.28
C GLN A 510 -19.63 16.28 21.11
N LYS A 511 -19.29 16.25 22.41
CA LYS A 511 -19.50 17.41 23.30
C LYS A 511 -18.53 18.54 22.98
N ALA A 512 -17.32 18.23 22.53
CA ALA A 512 -16.33 19.21 22.07
C ALA A 512 -16.68 19.79 20.67
N ALA A 513 -17.43 19.03 19.86
CA ALA A 513 -17.89 19.45 18.53
C ALA A 513 -19.27 20.13 18.52
N ALA A 514 -19.96 20.19 19.67
CA ALA A 514 -21.21 20.96 19.80
C ALA A 514 -20.84 22.46 19.91
N PRO A 515 -21.38 23.34 19.04
CA PRO A 515 -21.13 24.77 19.18
C PRO A 515 -21.69 25.25 20.53
N ALA A 516 -20.91 26.10 21.20
CA ALA A 516 -21.36 26.81 22.41
C ALA A 516 -22.48 27.81 22.04
N VAL A 517 -23.69 27.28 22.02
CA VAL A 517 -24.92 28.05 21.94
C VAL A 517 -25.63 27.89 23.28
N GLU A 518 -25.10 28.53 24.31
CA GLU A 518 -25.83 28.90 25.52
C GLU A 518 -24.91 29.72 26.41
N ALA A 519 -24.88 31.04 26.20
CA ALA A 519 -24.75 32.07 27.20
C ALA A 519 -24.63 33.45 26.55
N LYS A 520 -25.76 33.99 26.09
CA LYS A 520 -25.95 35.43 26.02
C LYS A 520 -27.44 35.74 25.96
N GLU A 521 -28.10 35.61 27.09
CA GLU A 521 -29.37 36.29 27.36
C GLU A 521 -29.11 37.27 28.50
N ALA A 522 -29.36 38.50 28.20
CA ALA A 522 -29.75 39.61 29.06
C ALA A 522 -28.89 40.87 28.86
N ALA A 523 -29.43 41.79 28.06
CA ALA A 523 -29.75 43.15 28.48
C ALA A 523 -30.07 44.04 27.26
N PRO A 524 -30.79 45.18 27.45
CA PRO A 524 -32.08 45.36 26.80
C PRO A 524 -32.14 46.47 25.75
N ALA A 525 -33.32 46.51 25.12
CA ALA A 525 -33.80 47.38 24.09
C ALA A 525 -33.43 48.91 24.13
N ALA A 526 -33.29 49.48 22.93
CA ALA A 526 -33.86 50.78 22.60
C ALA A 526 -34.04 50.95 21.08
N THR A 527 -35.29 50.90 20.64
CA THR A 527 -36.01 51.81 19.75
C THR A 527 -35.22 52.58 18.70
N THR A 528 -35.54 52.61 17.41
CA THR A 528 -36.73 53.27 16.83
C THR A 528 -36.74 53.04 15.29
N ALA A 529 -37.90 52.63 14.77
CA ALA A 529 -38.72 53.16 13.68
C ALA A 529 -38.02 53.54 12.34
N THR A 530 -38.50 53.30 11.17
CA THR A 530 -39.86 53.36 10.61
C THR A 530 -39.81 53.02 9.13
N ALA A 531 -40.72 52.17 8.69
CA ALA A 531 -41.64 52.24 7.54
C ALA A 531 -41.00 52.04 6.13
N THR A 532 -41.60 51.42 5.18
CA THR A 532 -42.98 51.18 4.81
C THR A 532 -43.04 50.19 3.64
N ALA A 533 -43.89 49.18 3.78
CA ALA A 533 -44.90 48.67 2.86
C ALA A 533 -44.52 48.34 1.38
N THR A 534 -44.91 47.32 0.77
CA THR A 534 -46.14 46.63 0.47
C THR A 534 -45.82 45.72 -0.72
N ALA A 535 -46.16 44.52 -0.88
CA ALA A 535 -47.39 43.78 -1.03
C ALA A 535 -47.12 42.33 -1.43
N THR A 536 -47.78 41.49 -0.75
CA THR A 536 -48.41 40.21 -1.08
C THR A 536 -48.24 39.63 -2.49
N LYS A 537 -47.76 38.36 -2.58
CA LYS A 537 -48.54 37.32 -3.22
C LYS A 537 -48.11 35.92 -2.76
N THR A 538 -49.10 35.21 -2.28
CA THR A 538 -49.10 33.81 -1.89
C THR A 538 -48.92 32.93 -3.11
N GLU A 539 -48.07 31.92 -3.02
CA GLU A 539 -48.31 30.63 -3.67
C GLU A 539 -47.46 29.53 -3.01
N THR A 540 -48.03 28.36 -2.93
CA THR A 540 -47.80 27.14 -2.19
C THR A 540 -46.54 26.36 -2.62
N PRO A 541 -46.05 25.38 -1.85
CA PRO A 541 -44.63 24.99 -1.81
C PRO A 541 -44.20 24.12 -2.97
N ALA A 542 -43.10 24.50 -3.59
CA ALA A 542 -42.34 23.65 -4.52
C ALA A 542 -41.00 23.26 -3.87
N ALA A 543 -40.60 22.04 -4.15
CA ALA A 543 -39.44 21.31 -3.71
C ALA A 543 -38.17 22.13 -3.35
N ALA A 544 -37.48 21.67 -2.29
CA ALA A 544 -36.21 22.20 -1.87
C ALA A 544 -35.23 22.29 -3.07
N ALA A 545 -34.92 23.51 -3.47
CA ALA A 545 -33.86 23.76 -4.45
C ALA A 545 -32.52 23.33 -3.85
N ALA A 546 -31.80 22.46 -4.52
CA ALA A 546 -30.43 22.11 -4.19
C ALA A 546 -29.59 23.39 -4.11
N ALA A 547 -28.88 23.59 -3.01
CA ALA A 547 -27.99 24.73 -2.83
C ALA A 547 -26.84 24.66 -3.84
N THR A 548 -26.79 25.61 -4.80
CA THR A 548 -25.73 25.70 -5.81
C THR A 548 -24.62 26.59 -5.29
N THR A 549 -23.38 26.11 -5.30
CA THR A 549 -22.19 26.92 -5.00
C THR A 549 -21.40 27.09 -6.30
N VAL A 550 -20.97 28.31 -6.56
CA VAL A 550 -20.18 28.67 -7.74
C VAL A 550 -18.72 28.88 -7.34
N VAL A 551 -17.78 28.34 -8.13
CA VAL A 551 -16.36 28.57 -7.99
C VAL A 551 -15.89 29.45 -9.16
N ASN A 552 -15.24 30.54 -8.85
CA ASN A 552 -14.85 31.57 -9.81
C ASN A 552 -13.41 31.34 -10.32
N ALA A 553 -13.09 31.94 -11.46
CA ALA A 553 -11.73 31.92 -12.01
C ALA A 553 -10.75 32.65 -11.08
N PRO A 554 -9.66 32.00 -10.62
CA PRO A 554 -8.66 32.64 -9.78
C PRO A 554 -7.74 33.60 -10.53
N VAL A 555 -7.69 33.53 -11.87
CA VAL A 555 -6.85 34.39 -12.71
C VAL A 555 -7.53 34.56 -14.08
N ALA A 556 -7.31 35.70 -14.71
CA ALA A 556 -7.78 35.92 -16.08
C ALA A 556 -7.00 35.06 -17.08
N GLY A 557 -7.70 34.46 -18.05
CA GLY A 557 -7.06 33.59 -19.05
C GLY A 557 -8.00 32.70 -19.79
N HIS A 558 -7.44 31.75 -20.57
CA HIS A 558 -8.20 30.75 -21.29
C HIS A 558 -8.38 29.49 -20.46
N VAL A 559 -9.62 29.04 -20.28
CA VAL A 559 -9.96 27.86 -19.47
C VAL A 559 -9.87 26.60 -20.32
N ILE A 560 -9.05 25.65 -19.89
CA ILE A 560 -8.85 24.34 -20.53
C ILE A 560 -9.29 23.21 -19.60
N ALA A 561 -9.57 22.04 -20.17
CA ALA A 561 -9.86 20.85 -19.39
C ALA A 561 -8.60 20.33 -18.65
N LEU A 562 -8.78 19.62 -17.52
CA LEU A 562 -7.66 19.10 -16.73
C LEU A 562 -6.77 18.13 -17.52
N ASP A 563 -7.34 17.36 -18.43
CA ASP A 563 -6.63 16.42 -19.32
C ASP A 563 -5.74 17.13 -20.35
N GLU A 564 -5.98 18.42 -20.65
CA GLU A 564 -5.19 19.24 -21.55
C GLU A 564 -4.02 19.98 -20.84
N THR A 565 -3.94 19.91 -19.53
CA THR A 565 -2.97 20.70 -18.73
C THR A 565 -1.54 20.18 -18.80
N GLY A 566 -1.34 18.91 -19.19
CA GLY A 566 -0.03 18.26 -19.26
C GLY A 566 0.51 17.77 -17.90
N ASP A 567 -0.21 17.97 -16.78
CA ASP A 567 0.15 17.42 -15.47
C ASP A 567 -0.58 16.09 -15.23
N PRO A 568 0.14 14.95 -15.04
CA PRO A 568 -0.48 13.62 -14.89
C PRO A 568 -1.40 13.49 -13.67
N VAL A 569 -1.12 14.20 -12.58
CA VAL A 569 -1.89 14.12 -11.33
C VAL A 569 -3.23 14.84 -11.49
N PHE A 570 -3.22 16.05 -12.02
CA PHE A 570 -4.44 16.82 -12.26
C PHE A 570 -5.24 16.25 -13.44
N ALA A 571 -4.58 15.81 -14.51
CA ALA A 571 -5.24 15.16 -15.66
C ALA A 571 -5.98 13.88 -15.28
N SER A 572 -5.48 13.12 -14.31
CA SER A 572 -6.14 11.91 -13.78
C SER A 572 -7.34 12.20 -12.87
N ARG A 573 -7.59 13.48 -12.53
CA ARG A 573 -8.61 13.94 -11.57
C ARG A 573 -8.48 13.33 -10.17
N ALA A 574 -7.28 12.85 -9.82
CA ALA A 574 -6.99 12.30 -8.49
C ALA A 574 -7.18 13.33 -7.36
N LEU A 575 -7.10 14.62 -7.68
CA LEU A 575 -7.33 15.74 -6.77
C LEU A 575 -8.72 16.39 -6.94
N GLY A 576 -9.67 15.67 -7.55
CA GLY A 576 -11.04 16.12 -7.80
C GLY A 576 -11.25 16.75 -9.18
N GLU A 577 -12.51 17.11 -9.47
CA GLU A 577 -12.89 17.80 -10.72
C GLU A 577 -12.44 19.25 -10.71
N GLY A 578 -12.11 19.80 -11.86
CA GLY A 578 -11.60 21.17 -11.96
C GLY A 578 -11.26 21.62 -13.36
N VAL A 579 -10.47 22.69 -13.44
CA VAL A 579 -10.04 23.34 -14.69
C VAL A 579 -8.56 23.72 -14.64
N GLY A 580 -7.95 23.80 -15.82
CA GLY A 580 -6.70 24.55 -16.03
C GLY A 580 -7.01 25.93 -16.60
N ILE A 581 -6.25 26.95 -16.24
CA ILE A 581 -6.36 28.28 -16.81
C ILE A 581 -4.99 28.73 -17.32
N GLN A 582 -4.91 29.07 -18.60
CA GLN A 582 -3.72 29.64 -19.20
C GLN A 582 -3.72 31.16 -18.90
N PRO A 583 -2.89 31.65 -17.97
CA PRO A 583 -3.04 32.99 -17.45
C PRO A 583 -2.64 34.09 -18.47
N THR A 584 -3.41 35.15 -18.47
CA THR A 584 -3.10 36.40 -19.20
C THR A 584 -2.82 37.58 -18.28
N ASP A 585 -3.02 37.43 -16.97
CA ASP A 585 -2.77 38.39 -15.92
C ASP A 585 -1.86 37.82 -14.84
N SER A 586 -1.19 38.65 -14.09
CA SER A 586 -0.22 38.27 -13.06
C SER A 586 -0.81 38.17 -11.65
N GLU A 587 -2.05 38.59 -11.44
CA GLU A 587 -2.70 38.56 -10.13
C GLU A 587 -3.63 37.34 -10.00
N VAL A 588 -3.39 36.51 -8.98
CA VAL A 588 -4.21 35.36 -8.66
C VAL A 588 -5.04 35.68 -7.43
N VAL A 589 -6.35 35.51 -7.54
CA VAL A 589 -7.34 35.86 -6.50
C VAL A 589 -8.05 34.62 -5.94
N ALA A 590 -8.71 34.78 -4.80
CA ALA A 590 -9.50 33.72 -4.18
C ALA A 590 -10.74 33.37 -5.05
N PRO A 591 -10.90 32.11 -5.48
CA PRO A 591 -12.02 31.68 -6.32
C PRO A 591 -13.34 31.54 -5.55
N VAL A 592 -13.27 31.43 -4.24
CA VAL A 592 -14.42 31.29 -3.31
C VAL A 592 -14.14 32.04 -2.03
N SER A 593 -15.22 32.40 -1.30
CA SER A 593 -15.11 32.93 0.06
C SER A 593 -14.96 31.78 1.05
N GLY A 594 -14.00 31.88 1.97
CA GLY A 594 -13.75 30.81 2.94
C GLY A 594 -12.49 31.08 3.79
N VAL A 595 -12.02 30.03 4.45
CA VAL A 595 -10.79 30.06 5.25
C VAL A 595 -9.67 29.38 4.47
N LEU A 596 -8.53 30.03 4.37
CA LEU A 596 -7.30 29.47 3.78
C LEU A 596 -6.75 28.37 4.70
N GLN A 597 -7.04 27.10 4.39
CA GLN A 597 -6.51 25.96 5.14
C GLN A 597 -5.06 25.66 4.82
N THR A 598 -4.62 26.07 3.64
CA THR A 598 -3.24 25.85 3.17
C THR A 598 -2.79 27.01 2.33
N VAL A 599 -1.62 27.54 2.65
CA VAL A 599 -0.83 28.45 1.82
C VAL A 599 0.56 27.82 1.71
N ALA A 600 0.96 27.42 0.50
CA ALA A 600 2.28 26.84 0.30
C ALA A 600 3.36 27.90 0.55
N GLU A 601 4.44 27.55 1.27
CA GLU A 601 5.54 28.47 1.60
C GLU A 601 6.18 29.12 0.37
N THR A 602 6.22 28.40 -0.75
CA THR A 602 6.70 28.89 -2.03
C THR A 602 5.65 29.67 -2.81
N GLY A 603 4.46 29.91 -2.24
CA GLY A 603 3.41 30.73 -2.82
C GLY A 603 2.73 30.19 -4.07
N HIS A 604 2.98 28.93 -4.43
CA HIS A 604 2.45 28.30 -5.64
C HIS A 604 1.11 27.59 -5.45
N ALA A 605 0.66 27.32 -4.20
CA ALA A 605 -0.56 26.59 -3.95
C ALA A 605 -1.35 27.13 -2.75
N PHE A 606 -2.69 27.20 -2.90
CA PHE A 606 -3.62 27.72 -1.91
C PHE A 606 -4.84 26.78 -1.79
N GLY A 607 -5.12 26.31 -0.58
CA GLY A 607 -6.31 25.53 -0.27
C GLY A 607 -7.33 26.35 0.51
N ILE A 608 -8.53 26.52 -0.02
CA ILE A 608 -9.60 27.31 0.59
C ILE A 608 -10.78 26.39 0.94
N LYS A 609 -11.29 26.52 2.14
CA LYS A 609 -12.51 25.83 2.57
C LYS A 609 -13.61 26.83 2.80
N THR A 610 -14.72 26.68 2.08
CA THR A 610 -15.91 27.52 2.24
C THR A 610 -16.66 27.15 3.53
N ASP A 611 -17.50 28.04 4.03
CA ASP A 611 -18.30 27.81 5.24
C ASP A 611 -19.28 26.63 5.09
N ASP A 612 -19.66 26.36 3.87
CA ASP A 612 -20.56 25.29 3.48
C ASP A 612 -19.84 23.99 3.12
N GLY A 613 -18.51 23.94 3.32
CA GLY A 613 -17.70 22.73 3.31
C GLY A 613 -17.10 22.36 1.97
N VAL A 614 -17.17 23.20 0.92
CA VAL A 614 -16.48 22.97 -0.35
C VAL A 614 -14.99 23.25 -0.16
N GLU A 615 -14.12 22.36 -0.65
CA GLU A 615 -12.66 22.48 -0.54
C GLU A 615 -12.07 22.72 -1.93
N VAL A 616 -11.52 23.91 -2.15
CA VAL A 616 -10.96 24.34 -3.44
C VAL A 616 -9.45 24.48 -3.32
N LEU A 617 -8.71 23.85 -4.25
CA LEU A 617 -7.26 24.01 -4.40
C LEU A 617 -6.98 24.87 -5.61
N VAL A 618 -6.17 25.91 -5.46
CA VAL A 618 -5.56 26.69 -6.54
C VAL A 618 -4.07 26.40 -6.56
N HIS A 619 -3.54 25.92 -7.69
CA HIS A 619 -2.13 25.62 -7.88
C HIS A 619 -1.58 26.40 -9.08
N VAL A 620 -0.65 27.31 -8.83
CA VAL A 620 -0.17 28.29 -9.80
C VAL A 620 1.07 27.77 -10.53
N GLY A 621 0.91 27.48 -11.80
CA GLY A 621 1.94 26.85 -12.64
C GLY A 621 2.12 25.37 -12.35
N ILE A 622 2.82 24.65 -13.24
CA ILE A 622 3.14 23.22 -13.07
C ILE A 622 4.62 23.13 -12.69
N ASP A 623 4.94 22.32 -11.67
CA ASP A 623 6.29 22.14 -11.13
C ASP A 623 6.94 23.41 -10.53
N THR A 624 6.19 24.47 -10.34
CA THR A 624 6.67 25.78 -9.84
C THR A 624 7.12 25.74 -8.38
N VAL A 625 6.81 24.69 -7.63
CA VAL A 625 7.42 24.42 -6.32
C VAL A 625 8.95 24.40 -6.37
N LYS A 626 9.53 23.99 -7.52
CA LYS A 626 10.99 23.92 -7.74
C LYS A 626 11.65 25.32 -7.83
N MET A 627 10.87 26.39 -8.01
CA MET A 627 11.35 27.77 -8.02
C MET A 627 11.59 28.32 -6.62
N ASN A 628 11.27 27.58 -5.55
CA ASN A 628 11.46 27.98 -4.14
C ASN A 628 10.88 29.37 -3.80
N GLY A 629 9.75 29.73 -4.43
CA GLY A 629 9.06 31.02 -4.21
C GLY A 629 9.58 32.17 -5.06
N GLU A 630 10.58 31.98 -5.90
CA GLU A 630 11.09 33.03 -6.78
C GLU A 630 10.03 33.35 -7.84
N GLY A 631 9.66 34.64 -7.91
CA GLY A 631 8.59 35.12 -8.79
C GLY A 631 7.18 35.08 -8.18
N PHE A 632 7.03 34.71 -6.91
CA PHE A 632 5.75 34.66 -6.21
C PHE A 632 5.73 35.64 -5.02
N ALA A 633 4.85 36.63 -5.07
CA ALA A 633 4.63 37.60 -3.99
C ALA A 633 3.29 37.29 -3.29
N VAL A 634 3.34 36.44 -2.26
CA VAL A 634 2.16 36.00 -1.47
C VAL A 634 1.61 37.17 -0.67
N LYS A 635 0.28 37.35 -0.69
CA LYS A 635 -0.43 38.46 -0.03
C LYS A 635 -1.27 38.01 1.17
N VAL A 636 -1.40 36.74 1.42
CA VAL A 636 -2.28 36.12 2.42
C VAL A 636 -1.51 35.13 3.30
N LYS A 637 -2.10 34.74 4.44
CA LYS A 637 -1.54 33.74 5.36
C LYS A 637 -2.51 32.56 5.55
N ALA A 638 -1.96 31.43 5.98
CA ALA A 638 -2.79 30.30 6.39
C ALA A 638 -3.69 30.70 7.58
N ASP A 639 -4.86 30.10 7.66
CA ASP A 639 -5.93 30.37 8.61
C ASP A 639 -6.60 31.76 8.47
N GLU A 640 -6.22 32.54 7.46
CA GLU A 640 -6.85 33.80 7.13
C GLU A 640 -8.19 33.56 6.39
N ARG A 641 -9.20 34.41 6.70
CA ARG A 641 -10.46 34.41 5.96
C ARG A 641 -10.36 35.33 4.76
N VAL A 642 -10.67 34.79 3.59
CA VAL A 642 -10.71 35.51 2.33
C VAL A 642 -12.13 35.54 1.75
N ASN A 643 -12.45 36.58 0.99
CA ASN A 643 -13.63 36.65 0.16
C ASN A 643 -13.27 36.31 -1.29
N ALA A 644 -14.23 35.82 -2.06
CA ALA A 644 -14.04 35.62 -3.49
C ALA A 644 -13.57 36.93 -4.14
N GLY A 645 -12.47 36.88 -4.87
CA GLY A 645 -11.85 38.05 -5.49
C GLY A 645 -10.72 38.69 -4.69
N ASP A 646 -10.50 38.33 -3.42
CA ASP A 646 -9.36 38.85 -2.65
C ASP A 646 -8.03 38.33 -3.22
N PRO A 647 -6.97 39.19 -3.33
CA PRO A 647 -5.71 38.79 -3.94
C PRO A 647 -4.92 37.83 -3.07
N LEU A 648 -4.59 36.66 -3.59
CA LEU A 648 -3.80 35.62 -2.94
C LEU A 648 -2.31 35.77 -3.17
N VAL A 649 -1.92 35.94 -4.44
CA VAL A 649 -0.50 36.07 -4.85
C VAL A 649 -0.37 36.85 -6.15
N SER A 650 0.68 37.61 -6.26
CA SER A 650 1.11 38.22 -7.52
C SER A 650 2.29 37.43 -8.08
N VAL A 651 2.19 37.01 -9.35
CA VAL A 651 3.10 36.04 -9.98
C VAL A 651 3.79 36.66 -11.18
N ASP A 652 5.10 36.55 -11.23
CA ASP A 652 5.89 36.93 -12.42
C ASP A 652 5.93 35.73 -13.38
N PHE A 653 4.89 35.59 -14.22
CA PHE A 653 4.80 34.49 -15.17
C PHE A 653 5.88 34.51 -16.25
N ALA A 654 6.54 35.61 -16.48
CA ALA A 654 7.69 35.65 -17.38
C ALA A 654 8.87 34.90 -16.76
N LYS A 655 9.15 35.11 -15.47
CA LYS A 655 10.15 34.31 -14.73
C LYS A 655 9.83 32.85 -14.67
N VAL A 656 8.56 32.47 -14.47
CA VAL A 656 8.11 31.06 -14.46
C VAL A 656 8.43 30.41 -15.81
N LYS A 657 8.13 31.09 -16.91
CA LYS A 657 8.40 30.64 -18.27
C LYS A 657 9.89 30.56 -18.58
N ASP A 658 10.67 31.57 -18.17
CA ASP A 658 12.12 31.61 -18.36
C ASP A 658 12.85 30.53 -17.57
N ALA A 659 12.29 30.09 -16.41
CA ALA A 659 12.75 28.95 -15.64
C ALA A 659 12.35 27.58 -16.25
N GLY A 660 11.61 27.58 -17.36
CA GLY A 660 11.21 26.36 -18.07
C GLY A 660 9.98 25.67 -17.52
N TYR A 661 9.19 26.33 -16.67
CA TYR A 661 7.97 25.77 -16.09
C TYR A 661 6.71 26.25 -16.81
N SER A 662 5.63 25.44 -16.74
CA SER A 662 4.32 25.84 -17.26
C SER A 662 3.69 26.91 -16.38
N THR A 663 3.07 27.90 -17.00
CA THR A 663 2.34 28.97 -16.31
C THR A 663 0.88 28.60 -16.01
N THR A 664 0.39 27.49 -16.53
CA THR A 664 -1.01 27.04 -16.38
C THR A 664 -1.40 26.95 -14.91
N THR A 665 -2.36 27.75 -14.49
CA THR A 665 -2.92 27.70 -13.14
C THR A 665 -3.99 26.64 -13.07
N LEU A 666 -3.84 25.70 -12.14
CA LEU A 666 -4.75 24.58 -11.95
C LEU A 666 -5.68 24.85 -10.78
N MET A 667 -6.96 24.57 -10.94
CA MET A 667 -7.95 24.71 -9.88
C MET A 667 -8.85 23.49 -9.80
N THR A 668 -8.96 22.87 -8.60
CA THR A 668 -9.77 21.67 -8.39
C THR A 668 -10.61 21.76 -7.13
N VAL A 669 -11.74 21.06 -7.13
CA VAL A 669 -12.61 20.84 -5.97
C VAL A 669 -12.24 19.52 -5.32
N LEU A 670 -11.44 19.56 -4.24
CA LEU A 670 -10.82 18.38 -3.63
C LEU A 670 -11.83 17.35 -3.11
N ASN A 671 -12.97 17.79 -2.62
CA ASN A 671 -14.01 16.94 -2.06
C ASN A 671 -15.15 16.62 -3.04
N THR A 672 -14.88 16.57 -4.35
CA THR A 672 -15.84 16.25 -5.44
C THR A 672 -16.69 15.01 -5.13
N ALA A 673 -16.11 13.95 -4.58
CA ALA A 673 -16.81 12.71 -4.24
C ALA A 673 -17.89 12.86 -3.15
N ALA A 674 -17.90 13.96 -2.41
CA ALA A 674 -18.89 14.28 -1.37
C ALA A 674 -20.02 15.20 -1.86
N LEU A 675 -19.98 15.60 -3.14
CA LEU A 675 -20.90 16.54 -3.79
C LEU A 675 -21.78 15.82 -4.81
N THR A 676 -22.96 16.34 -5.09
CA THR A 676 -23.89 15.73 -6.05
C THR A 676 -23.38 15.86 -7.49
N SER A 677 -22.87 17.07 -7.86
CA SER A 677 -22.18 17.27 -9.11
C SER A 677 -21.20 18.44 -9.05
N VAL A 678 -20.12 18.35 -9.79
CA VAL A 678 -19.15 19.42 -10.04
C VAL A 678 -19.00 19.53 -11.55
N THR A 679 -19.42 20.67 -12.13
CA THR A 679 -19.48 20.86 -13.58
C THR A 679 -18.53 21.97 -13.99
N PRO A 680 -17.33 21.65 -14.53
CA PRO A 680 -16.39 22.64 -15.06
C PRO A 680 -16.87 23.24 -16.39
N LYS A 681 -16.60 24.55 -16.60
CA LYS A 681 -16.82 25.24 -17.87
C LYS A 681 -15.45 25.41 -18.54
N THR A 682 -15.25 24.79 -19.70
CA THR A 682 -13.96 24.82 -20.42
C THR A 682 -14.12 25.40 -21.83
N GLY A 683 -12.99 25.76 -22.46
CA GLY A 683 -12.99 26.34 -23.83
C GLY A 683 -13.47 27.79 -23.89
N ILE A 684 -13.38 28.55 -22.79
CA ILE A 684 -13.84 29.94 -22.69
C ILE A 684 -12.71 30.85 -22.17
N ASP A 685 -12.74 32.12 -22.55
CA ASP A 685 -11.88 33.14 -22.01
C ASP A 685 -12.60 33.80 -20.82
N VAL A 686 -11.91 33.96 -19.70
CA VAL A 686 -12.45 34.47 -18.45
C VAL A 686 -11.59 35.59 -17.86
N LYS A 687 -12.21 36.43 -17.09
CA LYS A 687 -11.54 37.35 -16.15
C LYS A 687 -11.48 36.72 -14.77
N ALA A 688 -10.55 37.17 -13.94
CA ALA A 688 -10.56 36.79 -12.53
C ALA A 688 -11.91 37.15 -11.88
N GLY A 689 -12.53 36.18 -11.21
CA GLY A 689 -13.85 36.31 -10.62
C GLY A 689 -15.03 35.85 -11.48
N ASP A 690 -14.84 35.51 -12.77
CA ASP A 690 -15.90 34.92 -13.61
C ASP A 690 -16.17 33.47 -13.19
N GLU A 691 -17.41 33.00 -13.34
CA GLU A 691 -17.82 31.64 -12.97
C GLU A 691 -17.20 30.57 -13.87
N VAL A 692 -16.53 29.56 -13.31
CA VAL A 692 -15.88 28.49 -14.07
C VAL A 692 -16.26 27.08 -13.61
N ILE A 693 -16.79 26.91 -12.40
CA ILE A 693 -17.26 25.59 -11.93
C ILE A 693 -18.59 25.77 -11.17
N ASP A 694 -19.61 25.02 -11.58
CA ASP A 694 -20.90 24.90 -10.88
C ASP A 694 -20.91 23.66 -9.99
N ILE A 695 -21.29 23.83 -8.74
CA ILE A 695 -21.36 22.75 -7.74
C ILE A 695 -22.80 22.60 -7.25
N GLN A 696 -23.34 21.37 -7.33
CA GLN A 696 -24.58 20.96 -6.68
C GLN A 696 -24.29 20.04 -5.50
N ARG A 697 -25.03 20.25 -4.42
CA ARG A 697 -24.88 19.47 -3.19
C ARG A 697 -26.03 18.54 -2.94
#